data_64b38ad2e88102369c090ecfbf7ded5a
#
_entry.id   64b38ad2e88102369c090ecfbf7ded5a
#
_cell.length_a   1.000
_cell.length_b   1.000
_cell.length_c   1.000
_cell.angle_alpha   90.00
_cell.angle_beta   90.00
_cell.angle_gamma   90.00
#
_symmetry.space_group_name_H-M   'P 1'
#
loop_
_entity.id
_entity.type
_entity.pdbx_description
1 polymer ?
#
loop_
_entity_poly.entity_id
_entity_poly.type
_entity_poly.pdbx_seq_one_letter_code
_entity_poly.pdbx_strand_id
1 'polypeptide(L)'
;MVYDLDMLKAFYASFEKKIGRVRAVLQRPLTLAEKILYTHLYDDAQLKNYERGEDYVNFRPDRVAMQDATAQMALLQFINAGKDSAAVPSTVHCDHLIQAYKGAGPDIATATETNREVYDFLRDVSSRFGIGFWKPGAGIIHQVVLENYAFPGGMMVGTDSHTPNAGGLGMVAIGVGGADAVDVMTGMEWELKMPKLIGVHLTGSLNGWASPKDVILKLAGILTVKGGTNAIIEYFGEGTASLSATGKATICNMGAEVGATTSLFPYDDRMAVYLKVTGRESVAEMAGKVANDLRADAEVVANPSAFYDRVIEINLSELEPYINGPFTPDAATPISEFAEKVLVNGYPRKMEVGLIGSCTNSSYQDLSRAASIARQVAEKHLAVAAPLIVNPGSEQIRATAERDGMIDAFQKIGATIMANACGPCIGQWKRHTDDPVRKNSIVTSFNRNFAKRADGNPNTHAFVASPELVLALTIAGDLCFNPLKDTLINQEGEKVKLSVPEGDELPSAGFTQGNPGYLAPAGAQVEIKVNPESQRLQLLAPFPAWDGKDFTDMPLLIKAQGKCTTDHISMAGPWLRFRGHLENISDNMLMGAVNAFNGETNKVWNRLTNTYESVSGAAKQYKAQGIGSMVVAEENYGEGSSREHAAMEPRFLNVKVILAKSFARIHETNLKKQGMLAVTFIDKADYDKIQEHDLITVSGLADFAPGRNLTVTLHHEDGTQDSFEVQHTYNEQQIGWFRAGSALNAR
;
A
#
# COMPACT_ATOMS: atom_id res chain seq x y z
N MET A 1 -18.53 -14.09 15.77
CA MET A 1 -17.48 -15.11 16.04
C MET A 1 -16.15 -14.41 16.06
N VAL A 2 -15.31 -14.65 17.04
CA VAL A 2 -13.95 -14.11 17.08
C VAL A 2 -13.02 -15.11 16.43
N TYR A 3 -12.38 -14.69 15.33
CA TYR A 3 -11.36 -15.52 14.68
C TYR A 3 -10.08 -15.56 15.52
N ASP A 4 -9.38 -16.68 15.48
CA ASP A 4 -8.06 -16.86 16.13
C ASP A 4 -8.08 -16.56 17.65
N LEU A 5 -9.18 -16.88 18.32
CA LEU A 5 -9.38 -16.53 19.74
C LEU A 5 -8.31 -17.11 20.66
N ASP A 6 -7.86 -18.33 20.39
CA ASP A 6 -6.83 -18.98 21.21
C ASP A 6 -5.48 -18.27 21.09
N MET A 7 -5.12 -17.82 19.88
CA MET A 7 -3.94 -16.99 19.67
C MET A 7 -4.05 -15.66 20.44
N LEU A 8 -5.21 -15.00 20.37
CA LEU A 8 -5.45 -13.72 21.08
C LEU A 8 -5.38 -13.88 22.61
N LYS A 9 -5.96 -14.97 23.15
CA LYS A 9 -5.87 -15.26 24.59
C LYS A 9 -4.41 -15.48 25.02
N ALA A 10 -3.64 -16.25 24.26
CA ALA A 10 -2.23 -16.48 24.54
C ALA A 10 -1.41 -15.18 24.44
N PHE A 11 -1.70 -14.36 23.45
CA PHE A 11 -1.07 -13.06 23.26
C PHE A 11 -1.24 -12.15 24.49
N TYR A 12 -2.47 -11.89 24.90
CA TYR A 12 -2.75 -10.99 26.03
C TYR A 12 -2.32 -11.56 27.36
N ALA A 13 -2.37 -12.87 27.55
CA ALA A 13 -1.90 -13.53 28.76
C ALA A 13 -0.38 -13.36 28.99
N SER A 14 0.39 -13.20 27.92
CA SER A 14 1.86 -13.06 27.99
C SER A 14 2.35 -11.62 27.85
N PHE A 15 1.50 -10.69 27.42
CA PHE A 15 1.90 -9.35 26.98
C PHE A 15 2.54 -8.53 28.11
N GLU A 16 1.91 -8.45 29.26
CA GLU A 16 2.43 -7.69 30.42
C GLU A 16 3.80 -8.21 30.87
N LYS A 17 3.97 -9.54 30.90
CA LYS A 17 5.25 -10.16 31.24
C LYS A 17 6.35 -9.82 30.24
N LYS A 18 6.02 -9.84 28.96
CA LYS A 18 6.97 -9.47 27.88
C LYS A 18 7.37 -7.99 28.00
N ILE A 19 6.44 -7.09 28.25
CA ILE A 19 6.73 -5.66 28.48
C ILE A 19 7.64 -5.50 29.69
N GLY A 20 7.38 -6.21 30.80
CA GLY A 20 8.24 -6.19 31.99
C GLY A 20 9.68 -6.57 31.68
N ARG A 21 9.90 -7.59 30.85
CA ARG A 21 11.26 -7.97 30.38
C ARG A 21 11.92 -6.89 29.55
N VAL A 22 11.17 -6.28 28.63
CA VAL A 22 11.68 -5.18 27.80
C VAL A 22 12.12 -4.01 28.68
N ARG A 23 11.30 -3.63 29.66
CA ARG A 23 11.64 -2.55 30.60
C ARG A 23 12.89 -2.87 31.43
N ALA A 24 13.02 -4.12 31.88
CA ALA A 24 14.17 -4.56 32.67
C ALA A 24 15.51 -4.47 31.88
N VAL A 25 15.47 -4.75 30.58
CA VAL A 25 16.66 -4.71 29.71
C VAL A 25 16.97 -3.31 29.21
N LEU A 26 15.96 -2.57 28.71
CA LEU A 26 16.18 -1.25 28.10
C LEU A 26 16.33 -0.13 29.12
N GLN A 27 15.74 -0.25 30.31
CA GLN A 27 15.85 0.68 31.45
C GLN A 27 15.57 2.15 31.09
N ARG A 28 14.58 2.38 30.24
CA ARG A 28 14.14 3.70 29.82
C ARG A 28 12.65 3.70 29.51
N PRO A 29 11.99 4.89 29.47
CA PRO A 29 10.64 5.01 28.97
C PRO A 29 10.53 4.52 27.52
N LEU A 30 9.37 3.96 27.17
CA LEU A 30 9.13 3.34 25.86
C LEU A 30 7.99 4.02 25.12
N THR A 31 8.17 4.20 23.82
CA THR A 31 7.08 4.53 22.91
C THR A 31 6.16 3.33 22.71
N LEU A 32 4.96 3.53 22.18
CA LEU A 32 4.06 2.40 21.85
C LEU A 32 4.68 1.49 20.79
N ALA A 33 5.24 2.06 19.74
CA ALA A 33 5.90 1.29 18.69
C ALA A 33 7.02 0.40 19.25
N GLU A 34 7.83 0.92 20.15
CA GLU A 34 8.90 0.13 20.79
C GLU A 34 8.34 -1.01 21.66
N LYS A 35 7.26 -0.78 22.40
CA LYS A 35 6.61 -1.84 23.18
C LYS A 35 6.19 -3.00 22.29
N ILE A 36 5.60 -2.71 21.14
CA ILE A 36 5.14 -3.74 20.21
C ILE A 36 6.32 -4.42 19.52
N LEU A 37 7.27 -3.66 18.99
CA LEU A 37 8.44 -4.22 18.31
C LEU A 37 9.26 -5.14 19.23
N TYR A 38 9.62 -4.67 20.42
CA TYR A 38 10.44 -5.46 21.35
C TYR A 38 9.73 -6.66 21.95
N THR A 39 8.40 -6.69 21.98
CA THR A 39 7.63 -7.87 22.41
C THR A 39 7.44 -8.90 21.29
N HIS A 40 7.81 -8.57 20.06
CA HIS A 40 7.69 -9.44 18.89
C HIS A 40 9.03 -9.87 18.31
N LEU A 41 10.11 -9.81 19.10
CA LEU A 41 11.39 -10.36 18.66
C LEU A 41 11.24 -11.86 18.35
N TYR A 42 11.89 -12.33 17.29
CA TYR A 42 11.86 -13.73 16.92
C TYR A 42 12.45 -14.63 18.01
N ASP A 43 13.55 -14.18 18.61
CA ASP A 43 14.22 -14.82 19.72
C ASP A 43 14.38 -13.83 20.89
N ASP A 44 13.73 -14.14 22.00
CA ASP A 44 13.79 -13.33 23.23
C ASP A 44 15.22 -13.18 23.79
N ALA A 45 16.12 -14.13 23.49
CA ALA A 45 17.53 -14.04 23.90
C ALA A 45 18.29 -12.89 23.19
N GLN A 46 17.77 -12.39 22.07
CA GLN A 46 18.34 -11.27 21.33
C GLN A 46 17.86 -9.89 21.84
N LEU A 47 17.10 -9.85 22.91
CA LEU A 47 16.59 -8.60 23.47
C LEU A 47 17.74 -7.70 23.98
N LYS A 48 17.94 -6.61 23.29
CA LYS A 48 18.93 -5.55 23.60
C LYS A 48 18.42 -4.23 23.06
N ASN A 49 19.06 -3.13 23.37
CA ASN A 49 18.75 -1.85 22.76
C ASN A 49 19.30 -1.82 21.32
N TYR A 50 18.43 -1.82 20.34
CA TYR A 50 18.76 -1.72 18.91
C TYR A 50 18.83 -0.26 18.48
N GLU A 51 19.81 0.06 17.63
CA GLU A 51 19.97 1.39 17.05
C GLU A 51 18.99 1.59 15.87
N ARG A 52 18.11 2.60 16.02
CA ARG A 52 17.11 2.93 15.01
C ARG A 52 17.77 3.42 13.73
N GLY A 53 17.31 2.91 12.60
CA GLY A 53 17.84 3.27 11.29
C GLY A 53 19.13 2.56 10.90
N GLU A 54 19.74 1.77 11.79
CA GLU A 54 20.99 1.07 11.57
C GLU A 54 20.86 -0.46 11.72
N ASP A 55 20.41 -0.93 12.88
CA ASP A 55 20.37 -2.36 13.17
C ASP A 55 19.26 -3.09 12.40
N TYR A 56 19.57 -4.29 11.91
CA TYR A 56 18.58 -5.24 11.42
C TYR A 56 18.12 -6.15 12.56
N VAL A 57 16.80 -6.37 12.62
CA VAL A 57 16.18 -7.11 13.73
C VAL A 57 15.23 -8.16 13.15
N ASN A 58 15.25 -9.34 13.73
CA ASN A 58 14.37 -10.44 13.36
C ASN A 58 13.12 -10.46 14.25
N PHE A 59 11.96 -10.45 13.62
CA PHE A 59 10.66 -10.42 14.27
C PHE A 59 9.84 -11.67 14.00
N ARG A 60 8.84 -11.88 14.84
CA ARG A 60 7.81 -12.92 14.69
C ARG A 60 6.43 -12.24 14.70
N PRO A 61 5.91 -11.83 13.53
CA PRO A 61 4.55 -11.31 13.42
C PRO A 61 3.49 -12.35 13.82
N ASP A 62 2.35 -11.85 14.33
CA ASP A 62 1.26 -12.69 14.82
C ASP A 62 0.42 -13.29 13.69
N ARG A 63 0.35 -12.59 12.54
CA ARG A 63 -0.49 -12.99 11.41
C ARG A 63 -0.07 -12.41 10.08
N VAL A 64 -0.64 -12.99 9.00
CA VAL A 64 -0.45 -12.55 7.62
C VAL A 64 -1.80 -12.32 6.95
N ALA A 65 -1.90 -11.23 6.18
CA ALA A 65 -3.05 -10.99 5.29
C ALA A 65 -2.54 -10.80 3.85
N MET A 66 -3.27 -11.38 2.88
CA MET A 66 -2.89 -11.32 1.46
C MET A 66 -4.09 -10.95 0.61
N GLN A 67 -3.90 -10.07 -0.37
CA GLN A 67 -4.93 -9.79 -1.37
C GLN A 67 -4.75 -10.68 -2.61
N ASP A 68 -5.80 -10.85 -3.40
CA ASP A 68 -5.87 -11.87 -4.46
C ASP A 68 -4.87 -11.70 -5.61
N ALA A 69 -4.42 -10.48 -5.90
CA ALA A 69 -3.42 -10.26 -6.94
C ALA A 69 -2.01 -10.70 -6.49
N THR A 70 -1.60 -10.35 -5.26
CA THR A 70 -0.27 -10.67 -4.72
C THR A 70 -0.21 -12.04 -4.06
N ALA A 71 -1.33 -12.54 -3.53
CA ALA A 71 -1.41 -13.88 -2.94
C ALA A 71 -1.05 -14.99 -3.93
N GLN A 72 -1.34 -14.82 -5.22
CA GLN A 72 -1.00 -15.80 -6.23
C GLN A 72 0.48 -16.14 -6.21
N MET A 73 1.34 -15.13 -6.28
CA MET A 73 2.78 -15.32 -6.26
C MET A 73 3.31 -15.75 -4.89
N ALA A 74 2.75 -15.21 -3.82
CA ALA A 74 3.12 -15.62 -2.45
C ALA A 74 2.81 -17.10 -2.21
N LEU A 75 1.63 -17.58 -2.60
CA LEU A 75 1.23 -18.97 -2.43
C LEU A 75 1.97 -19.94 -3.36
N LEU A 76 2.32 -19.52 -4.58
CA LEU A 76 3.20 -20.29 -5.45
C LEU A 76 4.59 -20.50 -4.81
N GLN A 77 5.13 -19.48 -4.15
CA GLN A 77 6.37 -19.60 -3.37
C GLN A 77 6.18 -20.46 -2.12
N PHE A 78 5.05 -20.33 -1.42
CA PHE A 78 4.75 -21.13 -0.22
C PHE A 78 4.65 -22.64 -0.54
N ILE A 79 4.07 -23.00 -1.68
CA ILE A 79 4.02 -24.41 -2.14
C ILE A 79 5.44 -24.97 -2.24
N ASN A 80 6.40 -24.19 -2.77
CA ASN A 80 7.80 -24.61 -2.89
C ASN A 80 8.54 -24.72 -1.54
N ALA A 81 8.01 -24.11 -0.49
CA ALA A 81 8.60 -24.20 0.85
C ALA A 81 8.36 -25.55 1.55
N GLY A 82 7.47 -26.42 1.01
CA GLY A 82 7.26 -27.79 1.48
C GLY A 82 6.66 -27.91 2.88
N LYS A 83 5.88 -26.91 3.32
CA LYS A 83 5.21 -26.92 4.64
C LYS A 83 3.82 -27.55 4.54
N ASP A 84 3.38 -28.19 5.63
CA ASP A 84 2.04 -28.79 5.71
C ASP A 84 0.92 -27.78 5.97
N SER A 85 1.23 -26.69 6.65
CA SER A 85 0.29 -25.61 6.98
C SER A 85 1.03 -24.30 7.25
N ALA A 86 0.30 -23.18 7.20
CA ALA A 86 0.80 -21.89 7.65
C ALA A 86 1.10 -21.90 9.15
N ALA A 87 2.25 -21.37 9.54
CA ALA A 87 2.70 -21.33 10.94
C ALA A 87 1.97 -20.27 11.78
N VAL A 88 1.35 -19.28 11.17
CA VAL A 88 0.57 -18.25 11.83
C VAL A 88 -0.79 -18.11 11.16
N PRO A 89 -1.81 -17.57 11.84
CA PRO A 89 -3.07 -17.24 11.22
C PRO A 89 -2.87 -16.38 9.97
N SER A 90 -3.41 -16.86 8.86
CA SER A 90 -3.23 -16.21 7.54
C SER A 90 -4.55 -16.18 6.79
N THR A 91 -4.74 -15.15 5.97
CA THR A 91 -5.96 -14.96 5.18
C THR A 91 -5.67 -14.49 3.77
N VAL A 92 -6.56 -14.86 2.84
CA VAL A 92 -6.59 -14.37 1.45
C VAL A 92 -7.91 -13.64 1.21
N HIS A 93 -7.84 -12.48 0.58
CA HIS A 93 -8.98 -11.61 0.32
C HIS A 93 -9.09 -11.28 -1.17
N CYS A 94 -10.27 -11.50 -1.77
CA CYS A 94 -10.49 -11.31 -3.21
C CYS A 94 -11.10 -9.94 -3.50
N ASP A 95 -10.26 -8.91 -3.56
CA ASP A 95 -10.69 -7.51 -3.70
C ASP A 95 -10.01 -6.73 -4.84
N HIS A 96 -8.98 -7.26 -5.49
CA HIS A 96 -8.21 -6.54 -6.52
C HIS A 96 -8.60 -6.89 -7.97
N LEU A 97 -9.18 -8.07 -8.21
CA LEU A 97 -9.44 -8.56 -9.58
C LEU A 97 -10.83 -8.20 -10.11
N ILE A 98 -11.67 -7.52 -9.33
CA ILE A 98 -13.01 -7.12 -9.75
C ILE A 98 -12.93 -5.78 -10.49
N GLN A 99 -13.30 -5.77 -11.78
CA GLN A 99 -13.36 -4.54 -12.56
C GLN A 99 -14.69 -3.81 -12.36
N ALA A 100 -14.65 -2.55 -11.95
CA ALA A 100 -15.82 -1.69 -11.81
C ALA A 100 -16.32 -1.26 -13.21
N TYR A 101 -17.60 -1.50 -13.50
CA TYR A 101 -18.21 -1.13 -14.76
C TYR A 101 -19.71 -0.86 -14.64
N LYS A 102 -20.52 -1.90 -14.37
CA LYS A 102 -21.99 -1.82 -14.40
C LYS A 102 -22.63 -1.70 -13.01
N GLY A 103 -21.89 -2.03 -11.98
CA GLY A 103 -22.38 -2.10 -10.61
C GLY A 103 -22.05 -3.42 -9.94
N ALA A 104 -22.28 -3.50 -8.64
CA ALA A 104 -21.80 -4.60 -7.78
C ALA A 104 -22.15 -6.00 -8.30
N GLY A 105 -23.43 -6.30 -8.52
CA GLY A 105 -23.88 -7.64 -8.91
C GLY A 105 -23.30 -8.13 -10.24
N PRO A 106 -23.50 -7.38 -11.34
CA PRO A 106 -22.95 -7.76 -12.65
C PRO A 106 -21.41 -7.84 -12.66
N ASP A 107 -20.73 -6.93 -11.96
CA ASP A 107 -19.26 -6.88 -11.95
C ASP A 107 -18.66 -8.06 -11.18
N ILE A 108 -19.25 -8.45 -10.04
CA ILE A 108 -18.85 -9.65 -9.28
C ILE A 108 -19.08 -10.91 -10.10
N ALA A 109 -20.22 -11.04 -10.78
CA ALA A 109 -20.52 -12.18 -11.64
C ALA A 109 -19.48 -12.32 -12.77
N THR A 110 -19.18 -11.23 -13.46
CA THR A 110 -18.17 -11.18 -14.52
C THR A 110 -16.78 -11.55 -13.98
N ALA A 111 -16.39 -10.99 -12.83
CA ALA A 111 -15.10 -11.29 -12.21
C ALA A 111 -14.98 -12.76 -11.81
N THR A 112 -16.03 -13.33 -11.22
CA THR A 112 -16.08 -14.74 -10.79
C THR A 112 -15.90 -15.69 -11.98
N GLU A 113 -16.50 -15.38 -13.11
CA GLU A 113 -16.35 -16.18 -14.33
C GLU A 113 -14.97 -15.99 -14.96
N THR A 114 -14.55 -14.75 -15.15
CA THR A 114 -13.29 -14.40 -15.81
C THR A 114 -12.08 -14.87 -15.04
N ASN A 115 -12.12 -14.84 -13.72
CA ASN A 115 -11.01 -15.20 -12.83
C ASN A 115 -11.21 -16.56 -12.14
N ARG A 116 -12.09 -17.41 -12.64
CA ARG A 116 -12.44 -18.69 -12.01
C ARG A 116 -11.20 -19.53 -11.68
N GLU A 117 -10.30 -19.69 -12.64
CA GLU A 117 -9.06 -20.45 -12.46
C GLU A 117 -8.22 -19.93 -11.29
N VAL A 118 -8.07 -18.60 -11.19
CA VAL A 118 -7.29 -17.95 -10.13
C VAL A 118 -8.00 -18.06 -8.80
N TYR A 119 -9.30 -17.79 -8.74
CA TYR A 119 -10.07 -17.90 -7.49
C TYR A 119 -10.12 -19.33 -6.97
N ASP A 120 -10.26 -20.31 -7.85
CA ASP A 120 -10.22 -21.73 -7.48
C ASP A 120 -8.85 -22.10 -6.93
N PHE A 121 -7.76 -21.68 -7.57
CA PHE A 121 -6.40 -21.90 -7.08
C PHE A 121 -6.20 -21.27 -5.68
N LEU A 122 -6.57 -20.00 -5.49
CA LEU A 122 -6.43 -19.31 -4.21
C LEU A 122 -7.26 -19.99 -3.11
N ARG A 123 -8.49 -20.41 -3.42
CA ARG A 123 -9.36 -21.13 -2.49
C ARG A 123 -8.75 -22.48 -2.10
N ASP A 124 -8.29 -23.24 -3.06
CA ASP A 124 -7.81 -24.62 -2.83
C ASP A 124 -6.48 -24.62 -2.08
N VAL A 125 -5.55 -23.73 -2.45
CA VAL A 125 -4.28 -23.57 -1.71
C VAL A 125 -4.55 -23.07 -0.29
N SER A 126 -5.41 -22.08 -0.13
CA SER A 126 -5.79 -21.57 1.20
C SER A 126 -6.40 -22.67 2.06
N SER A 127 -7.35 -23.42 1.50
CA SER A 127 -8.02 -24.53 2.19
C SER A 127 -7.04 -25.63 2.61
N ARG A 128 -6.09 -25.97 1.73
CA ARG A 128 -5.08 -27.00 2.02
C ARG A 128 -4.15 -26.65 3.17
N PHE A 129 -3.71 -25.39 3.23
CA PHE A 129 -2.67 -24.95 4.16
C PHE A 129 -3.20 -24.24 5.42
N GLY A 130 -4.51 -24.34 5.69
CA GLY A 130 -5.08 -23.77 6.90
C GLY A 130 -5.26 -22.24 6.84
N ILE A 131 -5.38 -21.67 5.66
CA ILE A 131 -5.53 -20.24 5.41
C ILE A 131 -7.01 -19.90 5.20
N GLY A 132 -7.52 -18.88 5.89
CA GLY A 132 -8.88 -18.39 5.70
C GLY A 132 -9.02 -17.69 4.34
N PHE A 133 -10.17 -17.92 3.69
CA PHE A 133 -10.41 -17.37 2.34
C PHE A 133 -11.68 -16.51 2.31
N TRP A 134 -11.53 -15.28 1.84
CA TRP A 134 -12.62 -14.34 1.67
C TRP A 134 -12.92 -14.17 0.18
N LYS A 135 -14.15 -14.55 -0.21
CA LYS A 135 -14.62 -14.57 -1.60
C LYS A 135 -14.68 -13.18 -2.24
N PRO A 136 -14.72 -13.11 -3.59
CA PRO A 136 -15.06 -11.87 -4.29
C PRO A 136 -16.37 -11.26 -3.80
N GLY A 137 -16.36 -9.98 -3.47
CA GLY A 137 -17.52 -9.26 -2.92
C GLY A 137 -17.58 -9.22 -1.40
N ALA A 138 -16.77 -9.99 -0.69
CA ALA A 138 -16.73 -9.98 0.78
C ALA A 138 -16.25 -8.63 1.33
N GLY A 139 -15.29 -8.00 0.66
CA GLY A 139 -14.80 -6.68 1.05
C GLY A 139 -13.34 -6.43 0.67
N ILE A 140 -12.95 -5.18 0.86
CA ILE A 140 -11.57 -4.73 0.70
C ILE A 140 -10.75 -5.30 1.87
N ILE A 141 -9.60 -5.89 1.57
CA ILE A 141 -8.75 -6.59 2.55
C ILE A 141 -8.62 -5.82 3.88
N HIS A 142 -8.25 -4.54 3.83
CA HIS A 142 -7.94 -3.78 5.05
C HIS A 142 -9.20 -3.44 5.86
N GLN A 143 -10.36 -3.34 5.24
CA GLN A 143 -11.64 -3.18 5.92
C GLN A 143 -12.06 -4.50 6.59
N VAL A 144 -11.93 -5.63 5.90
CA VAL A 144 -12.22 -6.95 6.46
C VAL A 144 -11.26 -7.29 7.62
N VAL A 145 -9.97 -6.96 7.49
CA VAL A 145 -8.98 -7.14 8.57
C VAL A 145 -9.32 -6.28 9.78
N LEU A 146 -9.69 -5.03 9.57
CA LEU A 146 -10.08 -4.13 10.67
C LEU A 146 -11.30 -4.66 11.44
N GLU A 147 -12.30 -5.14 10.71
CA GLU A 147 -13.55 -5.67 11.28
C GLU A 147 -13.40 -7.00 12.01
N ASN A 148 -12.45 -7.84 11.62
CA ASN A 148 -12.42 -9.23 12.06
C ASN A 148 -11.14 -9.66 12.74
N TYR A 149 -9.99 -9.07 12.46
CA TYR A 149 -8.68 -9.61 12.82
C TYR A 149 -7.78 -8.65 13.59
N ALA A 150 -7.83 -7.35 13.31
CA ALA A 150 -6.97 -6.37 13.96
C ALA A 150 -7.23 -6.29 15.47
N PHE A 151 -6.17 -6.19 16.25
CA PHE A 151 -6.25 -6.11 17.70
C PHE A 151 -5.11 -5.26 18.30
N PRO A 152 -5.37 -4.53 19.40
CA PRO A 152 -4.36 -3.66 20.00
C PRO A 152 -3.12 -4.43 20.49
N GLY A 153 -1.95 -3.92 20.15
CA GLY A 153 -0.66 -4.46 20.60
C GLY A 153 -0.06 -5.53 19.71
N GLY A 154 -0.80 -6.01 18.71
CA GLY A 154 -0.34 -7.05 17.80
C GLY A 154 0.59 -6.54 16.70
N MET A 155 1.22 -7.48 16.01
CA MET A 155 2.06 -7.24 14.84
C MET A 155 1.62 -8.12 13.69
N MET A 156 1.47 -7.53 12.50
CA MET A 156 1.12 -8.29 11.30
C MET A 156 1.90 -7.81 10.08
N VAL A 157 2.02 -8.68 9.10
CA VAL A 157 2.48 -8.33 7.76
C VAL A 157 1.36 -8.60 6.75
N GLY A 158 1.34 -7.82 5.68
CA GLY A 158 0.36 -8.00 4.61
C GLY A 158 0.97 -7.72 3.24
N THR A 159 0.53 -8.47 2.24
CA THR A 159 1.03 -8.32 0.87
C THR A 159 0.40 -7.14 0.13
N ASP A 160 0.04 -6.12 0.86
CA ASP A 160 -0.46 -4.85 0.35
C ASP A 160 0.14 -3.68 1.13
N SER A 161 0.46 -2.59 0.44
CA SER A 161 1.12 -1.43 1.05
C SER A 161 0.23 -0.68 2.05
N HIS A 162 -1.10 -0.88 2.01
CA HIS A 162 -2.03 -0.24 2.96
C HIS A 162 -2.39 -1.12 4.17
N THR A 163 -1.64 -2.20 4.39
CA THR A 163 -1.70 -3.00 5.63
C THR A 163 -1.67 -2.13 6.90
N PRO A 164 -0.92 -1.00 6.96
CA PRO A 164 -0.94 -0.07 8.10
C PRO A 164 -2.31 0.45 8.54
N ASN A 165 -3.37 0.25 7.75
CA ASN A 165 -4.75 0.53 8.14
C ASN A 165 -5.12 -0.05 9.52
N ALA A 166 -4.59 -1.21 9.86
CA ALA A 166 -4.80 -1.87 11.16
C ALA A 166 -4.18 -1.11 12.34
N GLY A 167 -3.30 -0.15 12.09
CA GLY A 167 -2.80 0.78 13.10
C GLY A 167 -3.90 1.63 13.75
N GLY A 168 -5.05 1.77 13.09
CA GLY A 168 -6.26 2.36 13.66
C GLY A 168 -6.84 1.62 14.86
N LEU A 169 -6.44 0.36 15.06
CA LEU A 169 -6.71 -0.44 16.25
C LEU A 169 -5.43 -0.76 17.06
N GLY A 170 -4.37 0.01 16.87
CA GLY A 170 -3.15 -0.11 17.68
C GLY A 170 -2.25 -1.28 17.35
N MET A 171 -2.25 -1.77 16.11
CA MET A 171 -1.30 -2.76 15.64
C MET A 171 -0.08 -2.12 14.96
N VAL A 172 1.06 -2.79 15.04
CA VAL A 172 2.17 -2.60 14.10
C VAL A 172 1.92 -3.50 12.91
N ALA A 173 1.31 -2.94 11.87
CA ALA A 173 0.89 -3.65 10.67
C ALA A 173 1.67 -3.13 9.46
N ILE A 174 2.43 -3.99 8.80
CA ILE A 174 3.47 -3.60 7.84
C ILE A 174 3.18 -4.22 6.47
N GLY A 175 3.16 -3.39 5.44
CA GLY A 175 3.08 -3.82 4.05
C GLY A 175 4.40 -4.43 3.58
N VAL A 176 4.33 -5.61 2.98
CA VAL A 176 5.48 -6.40 2.53
C VAL A 176 5.24 -7.01 1.15
N GLY A 177 6.28 -7.55 0.55
CA GLY A 177 6.16 -8.41 -0.62
C GLY A 177 5.78 -9.85 -0.27
N GLY A 178 5.45 -10.65 -1.29
CA GLY A 178 5.04 -12.04 -1.09
C GLY A 178 6.11 -12.90 -0.45
N ALA A 179 7.38 -12.69 -0.75
CA ALA A 179 8.48 -13.46 -0.15
C ALA A 179 8.59 -13.24 1.36
N ASP A 180 8.37 -12.01 1.84
CA ASP A 180 8.30 -11.73 3.28
C ASP A 180 7.12 -12.41 3.94
N ALA A 181 5.95 -12.38 3.30
CA ALA A 181 4.76 -13.10 3.79
C ALA A 181 5.02 -14.61 3.90
N VAL A 182 5.74 -15.18 2.92
CA VAL A 182 6.13 -16.59 2.94
C VAL A 182 7.06 -16.91 4.11
N ASP A 183 8.02 -16.04 4.45
CA ASP A 183 8.87 -16.22 5.62
C ASP A 183 8.03 -16.36 6.90
N VAL A 184 7.09 -15.44 7.11
CA VAL A 184 6.21 -15.47 8.28
C VAL A 184 5.29 -16.69 8.27
N MET A 185 4.69 -17.03 7.13
CA MET A 185 3.82 -18.20 7.01
C MET A 185 4.56 -19.53 7.19
N THR A 186 5.86 -19.58 6.92
CA THR A 186 6.69 -20.78 7.16
C THR A 186 7.28 -20.84 8.56
N GLY A 187 7.02 -19.84 9.41
CA GLY A 187 7.53 -19.77 10.77
C GLY A 187 8.99 -19.35 10.86
N MET A 188 9.54 -18.82 9.78
CA MET A 188 10.89 -18.27 9.74
C MET A 188 10.94 -16.87 10.36
N GLU A 189 12.13 -16.45 10.72
CA GLU A 189 12.38 -15.08 11.14
C GLU A 189 12.06 -14.10 10.01
N TRP A 190 11.44 -12.98 10.37
CA TRP A 190 11.18 -11.90 9.44
C TRP A 190 12.05 -10.69 9.81
N GLU A 191 12.93 -10.31 8.90
CA GLU A 191 13.91 -9.26 9.13
C GLU A 191 13.37 -7.89 8.76
N LEU A 192 13.58 -6.92 9.64
CA LEU A 192 13.30 -5.50 9.40
C LEU A 192 14.44 -4.66 9.97
N LYS A 193 14.85 -3.62 9.23
CA LYS A 193 15.71 -2.59 9.80
C LYS A 193 14.97 -1.85 10.90
N MET A 194 15.56 -1.74 12.11
CA MET A 194 14.90 -1.08 13.24
C MET A 194 14.44 0.31 12.84
N PRO A 195 13.13 0.57 12.81
CA PRO A 195 12.62 1.82 12.27
C PRO A 195 12.98 3.02 13.15
N LYS A 196 13.19 4.17 12.52
CA LYS A 196 13.10 5.46 13.20
C LYS A 196 11.66 5.73 13.59
N LEU A 197 11.45 6.65 14.50
CA LEU A 197 10.12 6.99 15.02
C LEU A 197 9.82 8.47 14.75
N ILE A 198 8.71 8.73 14.07
CA ILE A 198 8.14 10.06 13.89
C ILE A 198 6.94 10.16 14.82
N GLY A 199 7.00 11.02 15.81
CA GLY A 199 5.87 11.30 16.70
C GLY A 199 5.02 12.42 16.11
N VAL A 200 3.71 12.15 15.93
CA VAL A 200 2.75 13.18 15.53
C VAL A 200 1.85 13.52 16.72
N HIS A 201 2.03 14.70 17.24
CA HIS A 201 1.26 15.21 18.38
C HIS A 201 -0.04 15.84 17.88
N LEU A 202 -1.16 15.22 18.23
CA LEU A 202 -2.49 15.71 17.89
C LEU A 202 -3.11 16.43 19.10
N THR A 203 -3.58 17.64 18.87
CA THR A 203 -4.31 18.45 19.85
C THR A 203 -5.67 18.83 19.32
N GLY A 204 -6.60 19.18 20.20
CA GLY A 204 -7.94 19.61 19.84
C GLY A 204 -8.81 18.50 19.25
N SER A 205 -9.80 18.90 18.47
CA SER A 205 -10.75 17.99 17.80
C SER A 205 -11.18 18.54 16.46
N LEU A 206 -11.50 17.65 15.51
CA LEU A 206 -12.03 18.01 14.19
C LEU A 206 -13.39 18.68 14.31
N ASN A 207 -13.66 19.64 13.42
CA ASN A 207 -14.94 20.31 13.34
C ASN A 207 -15.31 20.66 11.90
N GLY A 208 -16.60 20.87 11.66
CA GLY A 208 -17.10 21.31 10.38
C GLY A 208 -16.85 20.32 9.25
N TRP A 209 -16.25 20.79 8.18
CA TRP A 209 -15.91 20.00 7.00
C TRP A 209 -14.62 19.21 7.12
N ALA A 210 -13.83 19.47 8.16
CA ALA A 210 -12.59 18.72 8.39
C ALA A 210 -12.89 17.27 8.79
N SER A 211 -12.05 16.35 8.31
CA SER A 211 -12.19 14.91 8.51
C SER A 211 -10.83 14.27 8.84
N PRO A 212 -10.81 13.02 9.29
CA PRO A 212 -9.55 12.28 9.47
C PRO A 212 -8.67 12.25 8.22
N LYS A 213 -9.28 12.19 7.02
CA LYS A 213 -8.55 12.27 5.74
C LYS A 213 -7.65 13.51 5.67
N ASP A 214 -8.13 14.64 6.15
CA ASP A 214 -7.41 15.90 6.07
C ASP A 214 -6.15 15.92 6.95
N VAL A 215 -6.13 15.14 8.03
CA VAL A 215 -4.95 14.97 8.87
C VAL A 215 -3.80 14.37 8.07
N ILE A 216 -4.06 13.26 7.39
CA ILE A 216 -3.02 12.58 6.61
C ILE A 216 -2.68 13.31 5.31
N LEU A 217 -3.66 13.98 4.68
CA LEU A 217 -3.38 14.81 3.49
C LEU A 217 -2.44 15.96 3.84
N LYS A 218 -2.66 16.64 4.96
CA LYS A 218 -1.74 17.66 5.47
C LYS A 218 -0.37 17.09 5.79
N LEU A 219 -0.32 15.96 6.50
CA LEU A 219 0.94 15.30 6.85
C LEU A 219 1.73 14.86 5.62
N ALA A 220 1.06 14.38 4.58
CA ALA A 220 1.69 14.04 3.30
C ALA A 220 2.39 15.25 2.66
N GLY A 221 1.79 16.42 2.76
CA GLY A 221 2.42 17.67 2.32
C GLY A 221 3.65 18.05 3.13
N ILE A 222 3.66 17.75 4.43
CA ILE A 222 4.80 18.04 5.34
C ILE A 222 5.96 17.06 5.12
N LEU A 223 5.67 15.76 5.07
CA LEU A 223 6.67 14.68 4.98
C LEU A 223 7.13 14.41 3.54
N THR A 224 6.29 14.72 2.55
CA THR A 224 6.46 14.28 1.16
C THR A 224 6.39 12.75 1.00
N VAL A 225 6.45 12.25 -0.23
CA VAL A 225 6.33 10.81 -0.53
C VAL A 225 7.47 9.94 0.03
N LYS A 226 8.52 10.54 0.56
CA LYS A 226 9.70 9.82 1.09
C LYS A 226 10.12 10.23 2.50
N GLY A 227 9.46 11.20 3.10
CA GLY A 227 9.84 11.72 4.42
C GLY A 227 9.66 10.72 5.56
N GLY A 228 8.80 9.73 5.40
CA GLY A 228 8.59 8.64 6.35
C GLY A 228 9.40 7.37 6.10
N THR A 229 10.27 7.37 5.09
CA THR A 229 11.03 6.17 4.71
C THR A 229 11.81 5.60 5.90
N ASN A 230 11.66 4.28 6.12
CA ASN A 230 12.26 3.56 7.25
C ASN A 230 11.86 4.09 8.65
N ALA A 231 10.71 4.75 8.75
CA ALA A 231 10.17 5.24 10.01
C ALA A 231 8.77 4.71 10.28
N ILE A 232 8.45 4.55 11.57
CA ILE A 232 7.07 4.36 12.05
C ILE A 232 6.53 5.71 12.48
N ILE A 233 5.31 6.04 12.05
CA ILE A 233 4.59 7.22 12.51
C ILE A 233 3.71 6.81 13.68
N GLU A 234 4.03 7.33 14.86
CA GLU A 234 3.25 7.11 16.07
C GLU A 234 2.49 8.38 16.44
N TYR A 235 1.17 8.27 16.46
CA TYR A 235 0.30 9.37 16.89
C TYR A 235 0.14 9.36 18.39
N PHE A 236 0.11 10.52 19.01
CA PHE A 236 -0.06 10.69 20.45
C PHE A 236 -0.70 12.05 20.79
N GLY A 237 -1.01 12.26 22.05
CA GLY A 237 -1.61 13.49 22.54
C GLY A 237 -3.13 13.36 22.72
N GLU A 238 -3.73 14.38 23.33
CA GLU A 238 -5.16 14.41 23.66
C GLU A 238 -6.08 14.34 22.46
N GLY A 239 -5.64 14.88 21.31
CA GLY A 239 -6.39 14.86 20.06
C GLY A 239 -6.66 13.46 19.53
N THR A 240 -5.85 12.46 19.87
CA THR A 240 -6.06 11.07 19.44
C THR A 240 -7.40 10.52 19.93
N ALA A 241 -7.80 10.85 21.15
CA ALA A 241 -9.04 10.39 21.76
C ALA A 241 -10.29 11.00 21.11
N SER A 242 -10.16 12.09 20.36
CA SER A 242 -11.26 12.73 19.64
C SER A 242 -11.61 12.04 18.32
N LEU A 243 -10.74 11.17 17.82
CA LEU A 243 -10.90 10.48 16.54
C LEU A 243 -11.53 9.10 16.70
N SER A 244 -12.40 8.73 15.77
CA SER A 244 -12.97 7.39 15.71
C SER A 244 -11.92 6.34 15.35
N ALA A 245 -12.18 5.07 15.65
CA ALA A 245 -11.29 3.97 15.25
C ALA A 245 -11.12 3.90 13.72
N THR A 246 -12.21 4.04 12.95
CA THR A 246 -12.14 4.06 11.49
C THR A 246 -11.45 5.31 10.94
N GLY A 247 -11.59 6.46 11.61
CA GLY A 247 -10.84 7.67 11.28
C GLY A 247 -9.34 7.52 11.52
N LYS A 248 -8.94 6.91 12.62
CA LYS A 248 -7.54 6.55 12.90
C LYS A 248 -7.01 5.59 11.83
N ALA A 249 -7.82 4.61 11.40
CA ALA A 249 -7.46 3.68 10.34
C ALA A 249 -7.19 4.41 9.00
N THR A 250 -8.04 5.37 8.64
CA THR A 250 -7.83 6.23 7.46
C THR A 250 -6.48 6.95 7.51
N ILE A 251 -6.14 7.53 8.66
CA ILE A 251 -4.88 8.24 8.86
C ILE A 251 -3.68 7.29 8.71
N CYS A 252 -3.72 6.13 9.37
CA CYS A 252 -2.67 5.12 9.29
C CYS A 252 -2.52 4.52 7.89
N ASN A 253 -3.63 4.31 7.19
CA ASN A 253 -3.68 3.77 5.83
C ASN A 253 -2.77 4.57 4.87
N MET A 254 -2.93 5.88 4.84
CA MET A 254 -2.16 6.74 3.94
C MET A 254 -0.75 7.08 4.43
N GLY A 255 -0.31 6.55 5.55
CA GLY A 255 1.10 6.57 5.93
C GLY A 255 1.99 5.87 4.90
N ALA A 256 1.43 4.92 4.14
CA ALA A 256 2.11 4.31 3.00
C ALA A 256 2.53 5.33 1.93
N GLU A 257 1.77 6.41 1.79
CA GLU A 257 2.02 7.43 0.74
C GLU A 257 3.19 8.36 1.09
N VAL A 258 3.65 8.36 2.33
CA VAL A 258 4.86 9.09 2.75
C VAL A 258 6.08 8.18 2.91
N GLY A 259 5.97 6.93 2.49
CA GLY A 259 7.03 5.93 2.57
C GLY A 259 7.23 5.30 3.95
N ALA A 260 6.35 5.56 4.90
CA ALA A 260 6.46 5.03 6.25
C ALA A 260 6.39 3.49 6.28
N THR A 261 7.15 2.89 7.18
CA THR A 261 7.09 1.45 7.47
C THR A 261 5.70 1.06 7.95
N THR A 262 5.15 1.81 8.89
CA THR A 262 3.77 1.74 9.34
C THR A 262 3.39 2.99 10.13
N SER A 263 2.13 3.04 10.56
CA SER A 263 1.58 4.08 11.42
C SER A 263 0.65 3.45 12.45
N LEU A 264 0.56 4.01 13.64
CA LEU A 264 -0.35 3.49 14.65
C LEU A 264 -0.80 4.55 15.65
N PHE A 265 -1.92 4.25 16.30
CA PHE A 265 -2.51 5.02 17.39
C PHE A 265 -2.50 4.24 18.71
N PRO A 266 -2.44 4.92 19.85
CA PRO A 266 -2.58 4.28 21.17
C PRO A 266 -4.00 3.74 21.35
N TYR A 267 -4.12 2.66 22.13
CA TYR A 267 -5.41 2.09 22.51
C TYR A 267 -6.25 3.09 23.33
N ASP A 268 -7.52 3.19 23.00
CA ASP A 268 -8.47 4.07 23.69
C ASP A 268 -9.89 3.49 23.72
N ASP A 269 -10.81 4.24 24.35
CA ASP A 269 -12.20 3.82 24.50
C ASP A 269 -12.93 3.68 23.16
N ARG A 270 -12.58 4.47 22.14
CA ARG A 270 -13.21 4.38 20.82
C ARG A 270 -12.82 3.10 20.09
N MET A 271 -11.59 2.63 20.26
CA MET A 271 -11.17 1.32 19.78
C MET A 271 -11.91 0.20 20.51
N ALA A 272 -12.11 0.31 21.82
CA ALA A 272 -12.87 -0.66 22.62
C ALA A 272 -14.33 -0.74 22.15
N VAL A 273 -14.98 0.38 21.87
CA VAL A 273 -16.36 0.42 21.36
C VAL A 273 -16.42 -0.21 19.95
N TYR A 274 -15.48 0.09 19.08
CA TYR A 274 -15.42 -0.51 17.75
C TYR A 274 -15.27 -2.03 17.81
N LEU A 275 -14.38 -2.54 18.65
CA LEU A 275 -14.22 -3.98 18.89
C LEU A 275 -15.53 -4.63 19.35
N LYS A 276 -16.24 -4.00 20.29
CA LYS A 276 -17.53 -4.51 20.77
C LYS A 276 -18.58 -4.55 19.67
N VAL A 277 -18.74 -3.48 18.90
CA VAL A 277 -19.74 -3.35 17.84
C VAL A 277 -19.44 -4.32 16.69
N THR A 278 -18.19 -4.69 16.49
CA THR A 278 -17.79 -5.71 15.50
C THR A 278 -17.75 -7.15 16.06
N GLY A 279 -18.37 -7.38 17.23
CA GLY A 279 -18.53 -8.71 17.83
C GLY A 279 -17.27 -9.25 18.52
N ARG A 280 -16.34 -8.36 18.88
CA ARG A 280 -15.05 -8.72 19.51
C ARG A 280 -14.93 -8.14 20.94
N GLU A 281 -16.02 -8.21 21.70
CA GLU A 281 -16.05 -7.74 23.09
C GLU A 281 -14.98 -8.39 23.97
N SER A 282 -14.75 -9.69 23.77
CA SER A 282 -13.69 -10.41 24.50
C SER A 282 -12.30 -9.85 24.24
N VAL A 283 -12.03 -9.38 23.03
CA VAL A 283 -10.75 -8.73 22.67
C VAL A 283 -10.65 -7.38 23.37
N ALA A 284 -11.73 -6.59 23.38
CA ALA A 284 -11.76 -5.32 24.09
C ALA A 284 -11.53 -5.49 25.61
N GLU A 285 -12.09 -6.54 26.21
CA GLU A 285 -11.87 -6.85 27.63
C GLU A 285 -10.42 -7.24 27.92
N MET A 286 -9.81 -8.08 27.09
CA MET A 286 -8.41 -8.47 27.24
C MET A 286 -7.47 -7.29 27.05
N ALA A 287 -7.68 -6.48 26.02
CA ALA A 287 -6.89 -5.27 25.78
C ALA A 287 -7.05 -4.24 26.89
N GLY A 288 -8.25 -4.08 27.43
CA GLY A 288 -8.54 -3.18 28.54
C GLY A 288 -7.73 -3.48 29.80
N LYS A 289 -7.43 -4.75 30.07
CA LYS A 289 -6.61 -5.17 31.23
C LYS A 289 -5.14 -4.72 31.12
N VAL A 290 -4.64 -4.51 29.90
CA VAL A 290 -3.27 -4.10 29.63
C VAL A 290 -3.21 -2.72 28.95
N ALA A 291 -4.26 -1.93 29.07
CA ALA A 291 -4.41 -0.65 28.37
C ALA A 291 -3.24 0.31 28.56
N ASN A 292 -2.62 0.33 29.75
CA ASN A 292 -1.48 1.20 30.03
C ASN A 292 -0.23 0.82 29.21
N ASP A 293 -0.08 -0.44 28.85
CA ASP A 293 1.01 -0.93 28.00
C ASP A 293 0.70 -0.82 26.49
N LEU A 294 -0.53 -0.44 26.15
CA LEU A 294 -0.98 -0.21 24.77
C LEU A 294 -0.95 1.28 24.39
N ARG A 295 -0.09 2.05 25.02
CA ARG A 295 0.19 3.46 24.75
C ARG A 295 1.65 3.77 25.09
N ALA A 296 2.14 4.94 24.65
CA ALA A 296 3.45 5.42 25.05
C ALA A 296 3.47 5.67 26.57
N ASP A 297 4.65 5.53 27.19
CA ASP A 297 4.84 5.91 28.59
C ASP A 297 4.59 7.41 28.79
N ALA A 298 4.17 7.81 30.00
CA ALA A 298 3.83 9.19 30.28
C ALA A 298 5.02 10.14 30.09
N GLU A 299 6.23 9.69 30.39
CA GLU A 299 7.47 10.45 30.19
C GLU A 299 7.73 10.76 28.71
N VAL A 300 7.34 9.84 27.80
CA VAL A 300 7.44 10.05 26.35
C VAL A 300 6.50 11.16 25.90
N VAL A 301 5.26 11.13 26.37
CA VAL A 301 4.26 12.15 26.04
C VAL A 301 4.64 13.52 26.62
N ALA A 302 5.23 13.54 27.82
CA ALA A 302 5.67 14.78 28.50
C ALA A 302 6.88 15.44 27.81
N ASN A 303 7.78 14.64 27.18
CA ASN A 303 8.96 15.14 26.49
C ASN A 303 9.22 14.36 25.19
N PRO A 304 8.36 14.51 24.18
CA PRO A 304 8.40 13.67 22.99
C PRO A 304 9.71 13.79 22.20
N SER A 305 10.32 14.97 22.17
CA SER A 305 11.58 15.21 21.45
C SER A 305 12.76 14.39 21.96
N ALA A 306 12.69 13.87 23.20
CA ALA A 306 13.71 13.01 23.77
C ALA A 306 13.58 11.54 23.31
N PHE A 307 12.42 11.15 22.75
CA PHE A 307 12.10 9.75 22.46
C PHE A 307 11.77 9.49 20.99
N TYR A 308 11.27 10.47 20.24
CA TYR A 308 11.03 10.39 18.81
C TYR A 308 12.17 11.06 18.05
N ASP A 309 12.51 10.51 16.88
CA ASP A 309 13.56 11.09 16.02
C ASP A 309 13.10 12.39 15.34
N ARG A 310 11.80 12.58 15.22
CA ARG A 310 11.15 13.81 14.76
C ARG A 310 9.78 13.94 15.42
N VAL A 311 9.39 15.16 15.74
CA VAL A 311 8.05 15.47 16.27
C VAL A 311 7.36 16.47 15.35
N ILE A 312 6.11 16.18 14.99
CA ILE A 312 5.24 17.04 14.17
C ILE A 312 3.98 17.33 14.99
N GLU A 313 3.57 18.58 15.04
CA GLU A 313 2.35 18.98 15.74
C GLU A 313 1.24 19.33 14.75
N ILE A 314 0.03 18.83 15.00
CA ILE A 314 -1.18 19.16 14.25
C ILE A 314 -2.29 19.48 15.25
N ASN A 315 -2.81 20.70 15.17
CA ASN A 315 -4.00 21.11 15.90
C ASN A 315 -5.24 20.79 15.08
N LEU A 316 -5.99 19.76 15.47
CA LEU A 316 -7.19 19.31 14.78
C LEU A 316 -8.28 20.39 14.74
N SER A 317 -8.34 21.28 15.73
CA SER A 317 -9.34 22.35 15.79
C SER A 317 -9.13 23.42 14.73
N GLU A 318 -7.92 23.60 14.23
CA GLU A 318 -7.55 24.56 13.20
C GLU A 318 -7.46 23.96 11.80
N LEU A 319 -7.64 22.64 11.69
CA LEU A 319 -7.50 21.93 10.42
C LEU A 319 -8.68 22.24 9.48
N GLU A 320 -8.36 22.67 8.27
CA GLU A 320 -9.32 22.77 7.18
C GLU A 320 -9.20 21.58 6.22
N PRO A 321 -10.21 21.32 5.38
CA PRO A 321 -10.11 20.30 4.34
C PRO A 321 -8.96 20.55 3.38
N TYR A 322 -8.36 19.45 2.89
CA TYR A 322 -7.27 19.45 1.91
C TYR A 322 -7.69 18.74 0.63
N ILE A 323 -7.09 19.14 -0.48
CA ILE A 323 -7.13 18.40 -1.75
C ILE A 323 -5.69 18.23 -2.22
N ASN A 324 -5.28 16.96 -2.38
CA ASN A 324 -3.94 16.62 -2.81
C ASN A 324 -3.93 16.17 -4.27
N GLY A 325 -2.95 16.62 -5.01
CA GLY A 325 -2.77 16.27 -6.42
C GLY A 325 -2.55 17.49 -7.31
N PRO A 326 -2.52 17.26 -8.64
CA PRO A 326 -2.60 15.96 -9.30
C PRO A 326 -1.27 15.18 -9.33
N PHE A 327 -1.32 13.91 -9.76
CA PHE A 327 -0.19 13.02 -10.07
C PHE A 327 0.71 12.57 -8.92
N THR A 328 0.59 13.18 -7.76
CA THR A 328 1.32 12.77 -6.56
C THR A 328 0.47 13.04 -5.31
N PRO A 329 0.49 12.14 -4.32
CA PRO A 329 -0.36 12.28 -3.12
C PRO A 329 0.16 13.33 -2.12
N ASP A 330 1.37 13.84 -2.29
CA ASP A 330 1.98 14.85 -1.42
C ASP A 330 1.83 16.29 -1.91
N ALA A 331 1.23 16.52 -3.07
CA ALA A 331 0.88 17.86 -3.55
C ALA A 331 -0.34 18.40 -2.78
N ALA A 332 -0.15 18.69 -1.50
CA ALA A 332 -1.21 19.09 -0.58
C ALA A 332 -1.56 20.56 -0.72
N THR A 333 -2.87 20.85 -0.78
CA THR A 333 -3.38 22.22 -0.83
C THR A 333 -4.61 22.34 0.06
N PRO A 334 -4.64 23.28 1.01
CA PRO A 334 -5.85 23.54 1.79
C PRO A 334 -6.97 24.07 0.88
N ILE A 335 -8.22 23.77 1.22
CA ILE A 335 -9.37 24.15 0.40
C ILE A 335 -9.46 25.66 0.17
N SER A 336 -8.99 26.47 1.11
CA SER A 336 -8.97 27.93 1.00
C SER A 336 -8.08 28.45 -0.13
N GLU A 337 -7.09 27.66 -0.57
CA GLU A 337 -6.10 28.02 -1.61
C GLU A 337 -6.28 27.22 -2.90
N PHE A 338 -7.12 26.19 -2.88
CA PHE A 338 -7.18 25.22 -3.98
C PHE A 338 -7.72 25.81 -5.29
N ALA A 339 -8.74 26.69 -5.21
CA ALA A 339 -9.28 27.34 -6.41
C ALA A 339 -8.21 28.16 -7.16
N GLU A 340 -7.38 28.89 -6.43
CA GLU A 340 -6.27 29.64 -7.00
C GLU A 340 -5.24 28.72 -7.67
N LYS A 341 -4.89 27.61 -7.00
CA LYS A 341 -3.98 26.61 -7.56
C LYS A 341 -4.49 26.01 -8.86
N VAL A 342 -5.78 25.71 -8.95
CA VAL A 342 -6.41 25.19 -10.18
C VAL A 342 -6.26 26.20 -11.33
N LEU A 343 -6.54 27.46 -11.07
CA LEU A 343 -6.48 28.54 -12.09
C LEU A 343 -5.05 28.84 -12.52
N VAL A 344 -4.13 28.95 -11.57
CA VAL A 344 -2.71 29.28 -11.86
C VAL A 344 -2.04 28.16 -12.66
N ASN A 345 -2.32 26.90 -12.35
CA ASN A 345 -1.72 25.75 -13.03
C ASN A 345 -2.49 25.32 -14.29
N GLY A 346 -3.64 25.93 -14.57
CA GLY A 346 -4.47 25.56 -15.72
C GLY A 346 -5.00 24.13 -15.67
N TYR A 347 -5.27 23.61 -14.47
CA TYR A 347 -5.89 22.29 -14.33
C TYR A 347 -7.31 22.30 -14.91
N PRO A 348 -7.78 21.19 -15.52
CA PRO A 348 -9.15 21.12 -15.99
C PRO A 348 -10.12 21.37 -14.83
N ARG A 349 -10.82 22.51 -14.88
CA ARG A 349 -11.68 22.97 -13.80
C ARG A 349 -12.95 22.14 -13.66
N LYS A 350 -13.51 21.68 -14.78
CA LYS A 350 -14.67 20.81 -14.79
C LYS A 350 -14.32 19.47 -14.16
N MET A 351 -15.07 19.10 -13.12
CA MET A 351 -14.96 17.80 -12.50
C MET A 351 -15.85 16.80 -13.25
N GLU A 352 -15.28 15.69 -13.71
CA GLU A 352 -16.04 14.78 -14.58
C GLU A 352 -16.59 13.56 -13.85
N VAL A 353 -15.93 13.07 -12.80
CA VAL A 353 -16.40 11.94 -11.99
C VAL A 353 -15.96 12.12 -10.54
N GLY A 354 -16.88 11.90 -9.62
CA GLY A 354 -16.61 11.75 -8.20
C GLY A 354 -16.57 10.28 -7.82
N LEU A 355 -15.54 9.87 -7.05
CA LEU A 355 -15.37 8.50 -6.61
C LEU A 355 -15.16 8.45 -5.11
N ILE A 356 -16.07 7.75 -4.41
CA ILE A 356 -15.98 7.48 -2.98
C ILE A 356 -15.71 6.00 -2.79
N GLY A 357 -14.66 5.66 -2.03
CA GLY A 357 -14.29 4.27 -1.81
C GLY A 357 -12.83 4.12 -1.41
N SER A 358 -12.22 3.02 -1.84
CA SER A 358 -10.90 2.56 -1.41
C SER A 358 -10.89 2.09 0.05
N CYS A 359 -9.89 1.33 0.43
CA CYS A 359 -9.69 0.93 1.83
C CYS A 359 -9.55 2.13 2.77
N THR A 360 -9.16 3.28 2.24
CA THR A 360 -8.94 4.50 3.02
C THR A 360 -10.24 5.14 3.51
N ASN A 361 -11.27 5.22 2.65
CA ASN A 361 -12.50 5.97 2.91
C ASN A 361 -13.77 5.24 2.46
N SER A 362 -13.98 4.06 2.99
CA SER A 362 -15.17 3.25 2.70
C SER A 362 -15.85 2.69 3.96
N SER A 363 -15.55 3.27 5.11
CA SER A 363 -16.14 2.89 6.40
C SER A 363 -17.59 3.33 6.52
N TYR A 364 -18.29 2.77 7.50
CA TYR A 364 -19.65 3.21 7.85
C TYR A 364 -19.70 4.72 8.13
N GLN A 365 -18.77 5.25 8.90
CA GLN A 365 -18.71 6.69 9.20
C GLN A 365 -18.50 7.53 7.94
N ASP A 366 -17.59 7.13 7.05
CA ASP A 366 -17.36 7.81 5.78
C ASP A 366 -18.63 7.88 4.94
N LEU A 367 -19.33 6.76 4.80
CA LEU A 367 -20.58 6.70 4.03
C LEU A 367 -21.70 7.48 4.72
N SER A 368 -21.77 7.46 6.04
CA SER A 368 -22.77 8.22 6.82
C SER A 368 -22.62 9.73 6.59
N ARG A 369 -21.41 10.25 6.70
CA ARG A 369 -21.11 11.67 6.48
C ARG A 369 -21.36 12.08 5.03
N ALA A 370 -20.91 11.29 4.06
CA ALA A 370 -21.21 11.55 2.65
C ALA A 370 -22.71 11.50 2.34
N ALA A 371 -23.45 10.54 2.90
CA ALA A 371 -24.88 10.44 2.72
C ALA A 371 -25.64 11.67 3.25
N SER A 372 -25.15 12.31 4.32
CA SER A 372 -25.73 13.56 4.82
C SER A 372 -25.67 14.69 3.78
N ILE A 373 -24.60 14.74 3.00
CA ILE A 373 -24.46 15.69 1.87
C ILE A 373 -25.39 15.29 0.71
N ALA A 374 -25.43 13.99 0.39
CA ALA A 374 -26.30 13.49 -0.68
C ALA A 374 -27.78 13.84 -0.44
N ARG A 375 -28.26 13.72 0.79
CA ARG A 375 -29.65 14.06 1.16
C ARG A 375 -29.95 15.56 0.95
N GLN A 376 -28.98 16.42 1.08
CA GLN A 376 -29.16 17.87 0.86
C GLN A 376 -29.48 18.22 -0.60
N VAL A 377 -29.18 17.34 -1.56
CA VAL A 377 -29.53 17.55 -2.97
C VAL A 377 -31.04 17.69 -3.12
N ALA A 378 -31.83 16.76 -2.54
CA ALA A 378 -33.27 16.85 -2.57
C ALA A 378 -33.79 17.97 -1.64
N GLU A 379 -33.29 18.08 -0.44
CA GLU A 379 -33.74 19.07 0.56
C GLU A 379 -33.55 20.53 0.08
N LYS A 380 -32.49 20.79 -0.70
CA LYS A 380 -32.15 22.14 -1.20
C LYS A 380 -32.45 22.31 -2.69
N HIS A 381 -33.16 21.36 -3.30
CA HIS A 381 -33.51 21.37 -4.72
C HIS A 381 -32.32 21.56 -5.66
N LEU A 382 -31.19 20.92 -5.34
CA LEU A 382 -29.96 20.95 -6.13
C LEU A 382 -29.98 19.93 -7.26
N ALA A 383 -29.21 20.19 -8.31
CA ALA A 383 -28.88 19.22 -9.35
C ALA A 383 -27.43 18.77 -9.16
N VAL A 384 -27.14 17.50 -9.40
CA VAL A 384 -25.79 16.96 -9.36
C VAL A 384 -25.12 17.12 -10.71
N ALA A 385 -23.99 17.81 -10.76
CA ALA A 385 -23.35 18.19 -12.01
C ALA A 385 -22.46 17.10 -12.62
N ALA A 386 -21.98 16.14 -11.83
CA ALA A 386 -21.10 15.07 -12.29
C ALA A 386 -21.56 13.68 -11.80
N PRO A 387 -21.24 12.59 -12.51
CA PRO A 387 -21.47 11.22 -12.04
C PRO A 387 -20.73 10.93 -10.74
N LEU A 388 -21.33 10.08 -9.91
CA LEU A 388 -20.76 9.60 -8.66
C LEU A 388 -20.68 8.06 -8.67
N ILE A 389 -19.53 7.54 -8.25
CA ILE A 389 -19.30 6.11 -8.03
C ILE A 389 -19.01 5.89 -6.55
N VAL A 390 -19.64 4.88 -5.95
CA VAL A 390 -19.42 4.52 -4.53
C VAL A 390 -19.06 3.05 -4.42
N ASN A 391 -17.92 2.76 -3.79
CA ASN A 391 -17.47 1.42 -3.43
C ASN A 391 -17.54 1.27 -1.89
N PRO A 392 -18.47 0.49 -1.34
CA PRO A 392 -18.48 0.18 0.08
C PRO A 392 -17.25 -0.65 0.49
N GLY A 393 -16.85 -0.57 1.76
CA GLY A 393 -15.61 -1.20 2.23
C GLY A 393 -15.72 -2.71 2.42
N SER A 394 -16.88 -3.19 2.84
CA SER A 394 -17.14 -4.61 3.09
C SER A 394 -18.63 -4.91 2.94
N GLU A 395 -18.95 -6.19 2.90
CA GLU A 395 -20.36 -6.60 2.87
C GLU A 395 -21.08 -6.21 4.16
N GLN A 396 -20.42 -6.26 5.30
CA GLN A 396 -20.97 -5.77 6.56
C GLN A 396 -21.30 -4.27 6.50
N ILE A 397 -20.40 -3.46 5.97
CA ILE A 397 -20.62 -2.01 5.80
C ILE A 397 -21.74 -1.77 4.80
N ARG A 398 -21.72 -2.45 3.64
CA ARG A 398 -22.73 -2.29 2.59
C ARG A 398 -24.14 -2.63 3.10
N ALA A 399 -24.29 -3.80 3.72
CA ALA A 399 -25.60 -4.25 4.24
C ALA A 399 -26.13 -3.31 5.34
N THR A 400 -25.23 -2.83 6.21
CA THR A 400 -25.59 -1.89 7.27
C THR A 400 -25.96 -0.51 6.70
N ALA A 401 -25.19 -0.01 5.73
CA ALA A 401 -25.49 1.25 5.05
C ALA A 401 -26.79 1.19 4.25
N GLU A 402 -27.12 0.03 3.65
CA GLU A 402 -28.41 -0.19 2.97
C GLU A 402 -29.55 -0.15 3.96
N ARG A 403 -29.45 -0.88 5.07
CA ARG A 403 -30.46 -0.87 6.14
C ARG A 403 -30.73 0.55 6.68
N ASP A 404 -29.68 1.34 6.85
CA ASP A 404 -29.74 2.67 7.44
C ASP A 404 -29.99 3.79 6.39
N GLY A 405 -30.34 3.41 5.15
CA GLY A 405 -30.80 4.33 4.10
C GLY A 405 -29.70 5.13 3.39
N MET A 406 -28.42 4.82 3.59
CA MET A 406 -27.32 5.53 2.93
C MET A 406 -27.21 5.17 1.46
N ILE A 407 -27.33 3.89 1.13
CA ILE A 407 -27.29 3.42 -0.26
C ILE A 407 -28.40 4.05 -1.08
N ASP A 408 -29.62 4.09 -0.53
CA ASP A 408 -30.76 4.79 -1.14
C ASP A 408 -30.47 6.28 -1.39
N ALA A 409 -29.85 6.96 -0.41
CA ALA A 409 -29.48 8.37 -0.54
C ALA A 409 -28.50 8.60 -1.71
N PHE A 410 -27.51 7.74 -1.89
CA PHE A 410 -26.59 7.82 -3.02
C PHE A 410 -27.26 7.51 -4.35
N GLN A 411 -28.10 6.48 -4.40
CA GLN A 411 -28.80 6.09 -5.62
C GLN A 411 -29.79 7.17 -6.09
N LYS A 412 -30.45 7.86 -5.16
CA LYS A 412 -31.35 8.99 -5.47
C LYS A 412 -30.68 10.15 -6.16
N ILE A 413 -29.40 10.34 -5.95
CA ILE A 413 -28.62 11.37 -6.67
C ILE A 413 -27.91 10.82 -7.91
N GLY A 414 -28.24 9.62 -8.34
CA GLY A 414 -27.69 9.00 -9.54
C GLY A 414 -26.36 8.27 -9.37
N ALA A 415 -25.93 8.00 -8.13
CA ALA A 415 -24.71 7.26 -7.89
C ALA A 415 -24.82 5.79 -8.32
N THR A 416 -23.73 5.24 -8.84
CA THR A 416 -23.60 3.81 -9.09
C THR A 416 -22.86 3.18 -7.91
N ILE A 417 -23.51 2.17 -7.30
CA ILE A 417 -22.89 1.40 -6.21
C ILE A 417 -22.15 0.22 -6.81
N MET A 418 -20.84 0.23 -6.63
CA MET A 418 -19.94 -0.81 -7.14
C MET A 418 -19.73 -1.91 -6.10
N ALA A 419 -18.99 -2.96 -6.49
CA ALA A 419 -18.59 -4.05 -5.61
C ALA A 419 -17.75 -3.55 -4.42
N ASN A 420 -17.78 -4.30 -3.33
CA ASN A 420 -16.93 -4.11 -2.16
C ASN A 420 -15.48 -4.54 -2.52
N ALA A 421 -14.79 -3.71 -3.26
CA ALA A 421 -13.49 -4.01 -3.85
C ALA A 421 -12.70 -2.73 -4.09
N CYS A 422 -11.41 -2.87 -4.40
CA CYS A 422 -10.55 -1.74 -4.71
C CYS A 422 -10.98 -1.00 -5.99
N GLY A 423 -11.41 -1.73 -7.01
CA GLY A 423 -11.96 -1.16 -8.24
C GLY A 423 -11.07 -0.09 -8.87
N PRO A 424 -11.58 1.14 -9.09
CA PRO A 424 -10.82 2.21 -9.72
C PRO A 424 -9.52 2.58 -8.98
N CYS A 425 -9.45 2.37 -7.67
CA CYS A 425 -8.25 2.67 -6.87
C CYS A 425 -7.03 1.88 -7.33
N ILE A 426 -7.21 0.68 -7.88
CA ILE A 426 -6.14 -0.18 -8.43
C ILE A 426 -6.16 -0.24 -9.97
N GLY A 427 -6.90 0.64 -10.63
CA GLY A 427 -7.01 0.64 -12.08
C GLY A 427 -7.98 -0.39 -12.65
N GLN A 428 -8.74 -1.08 -11.83
CA GLN A 428 -9.81 -1.96 -12.23
C GLN A 428 -11.10 -1.15 -12.44
N TRP A 429 -11.08 -0.36 -13.50
CA TRP A 429 -12.17 0.52 -13.88
C TRP A 429 -12.34 0.58 -15.40
N LYS A 430 -13.49 0.18 -15.88
CA LYS A 430 -13.87 0.37 -17.27
C LYS A 430 -14.57 1.71 -17.41
N ARG A 431 -13.76 2.77 -17.45
CA ARG A 431 -14.23 4.12 -17.67
C ARG A 431 -14.46 4.37 -19.17
N HIS A 432 -15.61 4.87 -19.51
CA HIS A 432 -15.89 5.36 -20.86
C HIS A 432 -15.57 6.86 -20.93
N THR A 433 -14.74 7.28 -21.90
CA THR A 433 -14.48 8.68 -22.20
C THR A 433 -14.63 8.91 -23.70
N ASP A 434 -15.30 10.01 -24.06
CA ASP A 434 -15.54 10.36 -25.48
C ASP A 434 -14.26 10.85 -26.18
N ASP A 435 -13.32 11.40 -25.42
CA ASP A 435 -12.05 11.91 -25.91
C ASP A 435 -10.91 11.57 -24.95
N PRO A 436 -10.15 10.49 -25.20
CA PRO A 436 -9.05 10.09 -24.32
C PRO A 436 -7.82 11.01 -24.40
N VAL A 437 -7.73 11.88 -25.39
CA VAL A 437 -6.60 12.81 -25.55
C VAL A 437 -6.82 14.09 -24.73
N ARG A 438 -8.06 14.43 -24.45
CA ARG A 438 -8.42 15.64 -23.70
C ARG A 438 -8.01 15.49 -22.22
N LYS A 439 -7.38 16.53 -21.69
CA LYS A 439 -7.16 16.65 -20.25
C LYS A 439 -8.49 16.72 -19.50
N ASN A 440 -8.62 15.95 -18.44
CA ASN A 440 -9.82 15.92 -17.63
C ASN A 440 -9.47 15.76 -16.15
N SER A 441 -10.41 16.08 -15.26
CA SER A 441 -10.23 15.99 -13.80
C SER A 441 -11.25 15.06 -13.17
N ILE A 442 -10.78 14.23 -12.24
CA ILE A 442 -11.59 13.41 -11.34
C ILE A 442 -11.18 13.68 -9.89
N VAL A 443 -12.11 13.57 -8.97
CA VAL A 443 -11.83 13.69 -7.53
C VAL A 443 -12.24 12.39 -6.84
N THR A 444 -11.33 11.86 -6.03
CA THR A 444 -11.49 10.57 -5.38
C THR A 444 -11.21 10.67 -3.88
N SER A 445 -11.80 9.79 -3.10
CA SER A 445 -11.42 9.57 -1.71
C SER A 445 -10.34 8.49 -1.55
N PHE A 446 -9.67 8.15 -2.62
CA PHE A 446 -8.64 7.12 -2.65
C PHE A 446 -7.35 7.55 -1.93
N ASN A 447 -6.32 6.75 -2.07
CA ASN A 447 -5.01 7.00 -1.44
C ASN A 447 -3.93 7.41 -2.44
N ARG A 448 -4.05 7.03 -3.71
CA ARG A 448 -3.07 7.31 -4.76
C ARG A 448 -3.71 7.94 -5.98
N ASN A 449 -2.93 8.79 -6.64
CA ASN A 449 -3.36 9.58 -7.80
C ASN A 449 -2.28 9.66 -8.89
N PHE A 450 -1.40 8.68 -8.96
CA PHE A 450 -0.35 8.62 -9.99
C PHE A 450 -0.96 8.66 -11.39
N ALA A 451 -0.19 9.15 -12.36
CA ALA A 451 -0.60 9.15 -13.76
C ALA A 451 -1.01 7.74 -14.21
N LYS A 452 -2.10 7.64 -14.94
CA LYS A 452 -2.69 6.38 -15.46
C LYS A 452 -3.25 5.44 -14.37
N ARG A 453 -3.15 5.77 -13.10
CA ARG A 453 -3.49 4.86 -11.99
C ARG A 453 -4.94 4.41 -12.01
N ALA A 454 -5.89 5.32 -12.15
CA ALA A 454 -7.31 5.02 -12.01
C ALA A 454 -7.93 4.41 -13.29
N ASP A 455 -7.62 4.98 -14.46
CA ASP A 455 -8.28 4.69 -15.73
C ASP A 455 -7.34 4.38 -16.90
N GLY A 456 -6.04 4.31 -16.65
CA GLY A 456 -5.02 4.07 -17.69
C GLY A 456 -4.72 5.28 -18.57
N ASN A 457 -5.41 6.42 -18.37
CA ASN A 457 -5.27 7.61 -19.20
C ASN A 457 -4.27 8.61 -18.58
N PRO A 458 -3.17 8.97 -19.28
CA PRO A 458 -2.20 9.92 -18.77
C PRO A 458 -2.73 11.37 -18.67
N ASN A 459 -3.85 11.67 -19.32
CA ASN A 459 -4.48 12.98 -19.33
C ASN A 459 -5.49 13.18 -18.20
N THR A 460 -5.74 12.17 -17.40
CA THR A 460 -6.63 12.25 -16.23
C THR A 460 -5.88 12.85 -15.05
N HIS A 461 -6.31 14.04 -14.63
CA HIS A 461 -5.86 14.70 -13.42
C HIS A 461 -6.67 14.18 -12.24
N ALA A 462 -6.08 13.30 -11.45
CA ALA A 462 -6.73 12.72 -10.28
C ALA A 462 -6.33 13.47 -9.01
N PHE A 463 -7.33 13.87 -8.24
CA PHE A 463 -7.18 14.56 -6.96
C PHE A 463 -7.70 13.67 -5.83
N VAL A 464 -7.14 13.83 -4.65
CA VAL A 464 -7.49 13.07 -3.45
C VAL A 464 -8.06 14.01 -2.39
N ALA A 465 -9.23 13.69 -1.87
CA ALA A 465 -9.91 14.46 -0.84
C ALA A 465 -10.78 13.55 0.06
N SER A 466 -11.36 14.12 1.11
CA SER A 466 -12.34 13.41 1.94
C SER A 466 -13.59 13.03 1.15
N PRO A 467 -14.32 11.97 1.55
CA PRO A 467 -15.58 11.58 0.90
C PRO A 467 -16.60 12.71 0.84
N GLU A 468 -16.73 13.50 1.90
CA GLU A 468 -17.64 14.63 1.99
C GLU A 468 -17.29 15.71 0.95
N LEU A 469 -16.03 16.01 0.82
CA LEU A 469 -15.54 17.00 -0.13
C LEU A 469 -15.67 16.49 -1.57
N VAL A 470 -15.38 15.22 -1.82
CA VAL A 470 -15.62 14.57 -3.13
C VAL A 470 -17.07 14.77 -3.54
N LEU A 471 -18.01 14.52 -2.64
CA LEU A 471 -19.43 14.67 -2.94
C LEU A 471 -19.84 16.12 -3.16
N ALA A 472 -19.37 17.05 -2.34
CA ALA A 472 -19.62 18.49 -2.54
C ALA A 472 -19.14 18.98 -3.91
N LEU A 473 -17.95 18.58 -4.31
CA LEU A 473 -17.38 18.91 -5.64
C LEU A 473 -18.14 18.20 -6.77
N THR A 474 -18.65 17.00 -6.54
CA THR A 474 -19.48 16.26 -7.51
C THR A 474 -20.81 16.97 -7.75
N ILE A 475 -21.43 17.49 -6.71
CA ILE A 475 -22.67 18.29 -6.83
C ILE A 475 -22.38 19.57 -7.62
N ALA A 476 -21.31 20.27 -7.30
CA ALA A 476 -20.93 21.52 -7.98
C ALA A 476 -20.41 21.30 -9.41
N GLY A 477 -19.74 20.18 -9.69
CA GLY A 477 -19.07 19.90 -10.96
C GLY A 477 -17.88 20.78 -11.24
N ASP A 478 -17.30 21.41 -10.23
CA ASP A 478 -16.29 22.46 -10.34
C ASP A 478 -15.21 22.30 -9.26
N LEU A 479 -13.96 22.12 -9.66
CA LEU A 479 -12.83 22.01 -8.74
C LEU A 479 -12.60 23.27 -7.91
N CYS A 480 -13.05 24.43 -8.40
CA CYS A 480 -12.88 25.70 -7.69
C CYS A 480 -13.95 25.96 -6.62
N PHE A 481 -14.93 25.04 -6.47
CA PHE A 481 -15.97 25.18 -5.46
C PHE A 481 -15.43 24.91 -4.06
N ASN A 482 -15.66 25.85 -3.14
CA ASN A 482 -15.33 25.70 -1.74
C ASN A 482 -16.61 25.67 -0.89
N PRO A 483 -17.03 24.50 -0.38
CA PRO A 483 -18.29 24.38 0.34
C PRO A 483 -18.33 25.15 1.67
N LEU A 484 -17.18 25.58 2.19
CA LEU A 484 -17.10 26.36 3.42
C LEU A 484 -17.58 27.80 3.24
N LYS A 485 -17.46 28.33 2.01
CA LYS A 485 -17.78 29.74 1.74
C LYS A 485 -18.70 29.97 0.53
N ASP A 486 -18.65 29.09 -0.47
CA ASP A 486 -19.38 29.29 -1.73
C ASP A 486 -20.82 28.77 -1.65
N THR A 487 -21.67 29.26 -2.54
CA THR A 487 -23.04 28.86 -2.71
C THR A 487 -23.26 28.19 -4.06
N LEU A 488 -24.26 27.35 -4.16
CA LEU A 488 -24.76 26.75 -5.40
C LEU A 488 -26.08 27.40 -5.81
N ILE A 489 -26.37 27.37 -7.09
CA ILE A 489 -27.71 27.79 -7.59
C ILE A 489 -28.58 26.55 -7.67
N ASN A 490 -29.72 26.56 -6.97
CA ASN A 490 -30.65 25.45 -7.01
C ASN A 490 -31.55 25.49 -8.27
N GLN A 491 -32.42 24.51 -8.44
CA GLN A 491 -33.33 24.41 -9.60
C GLN A 491 -34.35 25.55 -9.69
N GLU A 492 -34.58 26.27 -8.59
CA GLU A 492 -35.46 27.44 -8.50
C GLU A 492 -34.72 28.76 -8.73
N GLY A 493 -33.43 28.70 -8.99
CA GLY A 493 -32.60 29.88 -9.22
C GLY A 493 -32.12 30.57 -7.93
N GLU A 494 -32.29 29.95 -6.79
CA GLU A 494 -31.87 30.49 -5.49
C GLU A 494 -30.43 30.10 -5.15
N LYS A 495 -29.73 30.99 -4.44
CA LYS A 495 -28.42 30.69 -3.87
C LYS A 495 -28.59 29.89 -2.59
N VAL A 496 -28.03 28.70 -2.56
CA VAL A 496 -28.07 27.82 -1.38
C VAL A 496 -26.66 27.39 -0.99
N LYS A 497 -26.42 27.21 0.30
CA LYS A 497 -25.18 26.75 0.86
C LYS A 497 -25.33 25.32 1.37
N LEU A 498 -24.37 24.45 1.07
CA LEU A 498 -24.33 23.13 1.67
C LEU A 498 -24.06 23.24 3.16
N SER A 499 -24.86 22.54 3.93
CA SER A 499 -24.66 22.42 5.38
C SER A 499 -23.48 21.48 5.67
N VAL A 500 -22.84 21.70 6.81
CA VAL A 500 -21.74 20.89 7.31
C VAL A 500 -22.15 19.40 7.31
N PRO A 501 -21.25 18.48 6.89
CA PRO A 501 -21.55 17.06 6.94
C PRO A 501 -21.76 16.58 8.38
N GLU A 502 -22.78 15.78 8.55
CA GLU A 502 -23.13 15.12 9.81
C GLU A 502 -23.20 13.62 9.57
N GLY A 503 -22.85 12.79 10.54
CA GLY A 503 -22.94 11.36 10.38
C GLY A 503 -22.57 10.62 11.66
N ASP A 504 -23.04 9.38 11.72
CA ASP A 504 -22.79 8.50 12.84
C ASP A 504 -21.43 7.83 12.72
N GLU A 505 -20.68 7.80 13.81
CA GLU A 505 -19.41 7.07 13.91
C GLU A 505 -19.61 5.57 13.71
N LEU A 506 -20.64 5.03 14.35
CA LEU A 506 -21.00 3.62 14.32
C LEU A 506 -22.54 3.49 14.22
N PRO A 507 -23.04 2.39 13.65
CA PRO A 507 -24.47 2.19 13.53
C PRO A 507 -25.13 2.00 14.90
N SER A 508 -26.15 2.80 15.21
CA SER A 508 -26.86 2.75 16.49
C SER A 508 -27.53 1.41 16.77
N ALA A 509 -27.95 0.71 15.74
CA ALA A 509 -28.55 -0.63 15.81
C ALA A 509 -27.53 -1.77 15.64
N GLY A 510 -26.22 -1.46 15.69
CA GLY A 510 -25.15 -2.41 15.41
C GLY A 510 -25.00 -2.73 13.92
N PHE A 511 -23.97 -3.49 13.59
CA PHE A 511 -23.73 -3.95 12.23
C PHE A 511 -24.62 -5.11 11.84
N THR A 512 -25.03 -5.14 10.56
CA THR A 512 -25.67 -6.26 9.89
C THR A 512 -24.65 -6.94 8.98
N GLN A 513 -24.43 -8.24 9.15
CA GLN A 513 -23.31 -8.91 8.47
C GLN A 513 -23.53 -9.13 6.96
N GLY A 514 -24.78 -9.21 6.49
CA GLY A 514 -25.06 -9.60 5.11
C GLY A 514 -24.56 -11.02 4.81
N ASN A 515 -23.92 -11.20 3.64
CA ASN A 515 -23.25 -12.44 3.28
C ASN A 515 -21.73 -12.24 3.45
N PRO A 516 -21.12 -12.72 4.52
CA PRO A 516 -19.72 -12.40 4.84
C PRO A 516 -18.71 -12.95 3.81
N GLY A 517 -19.06 -14.00 3.07
CA GLY A 517 -18.19 -14.57 2.04
C GLY A 517 -16.93 -15.29 2.55
N TYR A 518 -16.90 -15.64 3.82
CA TYR A 518 -15.77 -16.37 4.41
C TYR A 518 -15.87 -17.88 4.20
N LEU A 519 -14.77 -18.50 3.81
CA LEU A 519 -14.59 -19.95 3.74
C LEU A 519 -13.49 -20.39 4.69
N ALA A 520 -13.85 -21.25 5.63
CA ALA A 520 -12.89 -21.89 6.52
C ALA A 520 -12.06 -22.95 5.76
N PRO A 521 -10.79 -23.16 6.12
CA PRO A 521 -9.95 -24.17 5.49
C PRO A 521 -10.46 -25.59 5.78
N ALA A 522 -10.39 -26.47 4.76
CA ALA A 522 -10.79 -27.87 4.87
C ALA A 522 -9.60 -28.81 5.21
N GLY A 523 -8.36 -28.40 4.94
CA GLY A 523 -7.17 -29.13 5.35
C GLY A 523 -6.48 -29.93 4.24
N ALA A 524 -5.62 -30.86 4.64
CA ALA A 524 -4.64 -31.52 3.79
C ALA A 524 -5.20 -32.39 2.63
N GLN A 525 -6.47 -32.75 2.67
CA GLN A 525 -7.12 -33.54 1.63
C GLN A 525 -7.43 -32.78 0.35
N VAL A 526 -7.28 -31.45 0.36
CA VAL A 526 -7.54 -30.62 -0.82
C VAL A 526 -6.38 -30.74 -1.79
N GLU A 527 -6.69 -31.07 -3.05
CA GLU A 527 -5.70 -31.16 -4.12
C GLU A 527 -5.50 -29.81 -4.80
N ILE A 528 -4.24 -29.40 -4.98
CA ILE A 528 -3.88 -28.18 -5.69
C ILE A 528 -3.60 -28.55 -7.16
N LYS A 529 -4.30 -27.87 -8.08
CA LYS A 529 -4.14 -28.07 -9.53
C LYS A 529 -3.72 -26.79 -10.20
N VAL A 530 -2.59 -26.84 -10.94
CA VAL A 530 -2.14 -25.78 -11.85
C VAL A 530 -1.98 -26.41 -13.23
N ASN A 531 -2.78 -25.95 -14.18
CA ASN A 531 -2.67 -26.40 -15.56
C ASN A 531 -1.35 -25.89 -16.18
N PRO A 532 -0.46 -26.77 -16.70
CA PRO A 532 0.79 -26.36 -17.31
C PRO A 532 0.60 -25.44 -18.55
N GLU A 533 -0.55 -25.52 -19.18
CA GLU A 533 -0.91 -24.68 -20.36
C GLU A 533 -1.63 -23.37 -19.98
N SER A 534 -1.77 -23.11 -18.68
CA SER A 534 -2.48 -21.91 -18.23
C SER A 534 -1.76 -20.64 -18.68
N GLN A 535 -2.55 -19.64 -19.07
CA GLN A 535 -2.06 -18.28 -19.31
C GLN A 535 -2.11 -17.39 -18.07
N ARG A 536 -2.69 -17.88 -16.96
CA ARG A 536 -2.93 -17.13 -15.73
C ARG A 536 -2.06 -17.58 -14.57
N LEU A 537 -1.70 -18.84 -14.53
CA LEU A 537 -0.96 -19.47 -13.43
C LEU A 537 0.24 -20.26 -13.97
N GLN A 538 1.38 -20.12 -13.30
CA GLN A 538 2.61 -20.82 -13.66
C GLN A 538 3.34 -21.23 -12.38
N LEU A 539 3.67 -22.52 -12.23
CA LEU A 539 4.53 -22.97 -11.14
C LEU A 539 5.92 -22.32 -11.28
N LEU A 540 6.47 -21.90 -10.15
CA LEU A 540 7.75 -21.23 -10.13
C LEU A 540 8.92 -22.22 -10.18
N ALA A 541 9.92 -21.89 -11.02
CA ALA A 541 11.24 -22.49 -10.94
C ALA A 541 12.16 -21.61 -10.09
N PRO A 542 13.05 -22.19 -9.27
CA PRO A 542 14.01 -21.41 -8.51
C PRO A 542 14.92 -20.57 -9.42
N PHE A 543 15.24 -19.36 -9.00
CA PHE A 543 16.24 -18.54 -9.70
C PHE A 543 17.63 -19.15 -9.53
N PRO A 544 18.51 -19.02 -10.54
CA PRO A 544 19.85 -19.56 -10.43
C PRO A 544 20.67 -18.83 -9.37
N ALA A 545 21.53 -19.58 -8.67
CA ALA A 545 22.50 -19.02 -7.75
C ALA A 545 23.50 -18.12 -8.49
N TRP A 546 24.11 -17.18 -7.76
CA TRP A 546 25.21 -16.38 -8.29
C TRP A 546 26.39 -17.26 -8.65
N ASP A 547 27.02 -17.01 -9.80
CA ASP A 547 28.13 -17.84 -10.34
C ASP A 547 29.51 -17.52 -9.75
N GLY A 548 29.58 -16.61 -8.78
CA GLY A 548 30.83 -16.20 -8.12
C GLY A 548 31.64 -15.16 -8.89
N LYS A 549 31.11 -14.62 -9.99
CA LYS A 549 31.84 -13.65 -10.85
C LYS A 549 31.24 -12.26 -10.77
N ASP A 550 32.08 -11.26 -11.05
CA ASP A 550 31.61 -9.91 -11.29
C ASP A 550 30.68 -9.86 -12.52
N PHE A 551 29.82 -8.86 -12.56
CA PHE A 551 28.98 -8.60 -13.72
C PHE A 551 29.71 -7.70 -14.70
N THR A 552 30.12 -8.26 -15.83
CA THR A 552 30.98 -7.57 -16.80
C THR A 552 30.24 -7.26 -18.10
N ASP A 553 30.55 -6.09 -18.67
CA ASP A 553 30.10 -5.66 -20.00
C ASP A 553 28.60 -5.81 -20.24
N MET A 554 27.80 -5.43 -19.24
CA MET A 554 26.35 -5.45 -19.33
C MET A 554 25.86 -4.28 -20.19
N PRO A 555 24.97 -4.49 -21.18
CA PRO A 555 24.29 -3.40 -21.82
C PRO A 555 23.39 -2.67 -20.83
N LEU A 556 23.30 -1.36 -21.00
CA LEU A 556 22.30 -0.55 -20.29
C LEU A 556 20.92 -0.86 -20.90
N LEU A 557 20.01 -1.45 -20.11
CA LEU A 557 18.64 -1.74 -20.57
C LEU A 557 17.82 -0.45 -20.66
N ILE A 558 17.81 0.32 -19.57
CA ILE A 558 17.14 1.61 -19.49
C ILE A 558 17.82 2.49 -18.45
N LYS A 559 17.89 3.79 -18.73
CA LYS A 559 18.16 4.86 -17.77
C LYS A 559 16.86 5.61 -17.54
N ALA A 560 16.17 5.26 -16.46
CA ALA A 560 14.89 5.85 -16.13
C ALA A 560 15.06 7.28 -15.61
N GLN A 561 14.23 8.18 -16.10
CA GLN A 561 14.19 9.59 -15.71
C GLN A 561 12.98 9.88 -14.85
N GLY A 562 13.17 10.65 -13.79
CA GLY A 562 12.12 11.10 -12.91
C GLY A 562 11.52 9.99 -12.05
N LYS A 563 10.25 10.15 -11.70
CA LYS A 563 9.51 9.23 -10.84
C LYS A 563 9.32 7.88 -11.52
N CYS A 564 9.77 6.80 -10.87
CA CYS A 564 9.59 5.44 -11.34
C CYS A 564 8.96 4.60 -10.23
N THR A 565 7.64 4.51 -10.25
CA THR A 565 6.83 3.77 -9.27
C THR A 565 6.70 2.30 -9.65
N THR A 566 6.15 1.49 -8.76
CA THR A 566 5.80 0.10 -9.10
C THR A 566 4.73 0.02 -10.20
N ASP A 567 3.93 1.07 -10.39
CA ASP A 567 3.00 1.17 -11.54
C ASP A 567 3.74 1.39 -12.88
N HIS A 568 4.95 1.93 -12.86
CA HIS A 568 5.80 2.06 -14.05
C HIS A 568 6.61 0.80 -14.33
N ILE A 569 6.93 0.04 -13.28
CA ILE A 569 7.77 -1.17 -13.38
C ILE A 569 6.91 -2.40 -13.70
N SER A 570 5.85 -2.64 -12.94
CA SER A 570 4.90 -3.74 -13.14
C SER A 570 3.49 -3.23 -12.86
N MET A 571 2.86 -2.70 -13.87
CA MET A 571 1.59 -2.01 -13.76
C MET A 571 0.42 -2.94 -13.39
N ALA A 572 -0.63 -2.35 -12.85
CA ALA A 572 -1.90 -2.97 -12.53
C ALA A 572 -2.88 -2.90 -13.72
N GLY A 573 -4.16 -2.69 -13.48
CA GLY A 573 -5.19 -2.64 -14.51
C GLY A 573 -5.30 -3.99 -15.23
N PRO A 574 -5.30 -4.02 -16.57
CA PRO A 574 -5.44 -5.27 -17.33
C PRO A 574 -4.36 -6.32 -17.04
N TRP A 575 -3.19 -5.91 -16.57
CA TRP A 575 -2.08 -6.80 -16.24
C TRP A 575 -2.30 -7.61 -14.96
N LEU A 576 -3.24 -7.26 -14.12
CA LEU A 576 -3.59 -8.02 -12.91
C LEU A 576 -3.98 -9.48 -13.22
N ARG A 577 -4.47 -9.75 -14.43
CA ARG A 577 -4.79 -11.11 -14.89
C ARG A 577 -3.58 -12.06 -14.92
N PHE A 578 -2.37 -11.52 -15.00
CA PHE A 578 -1.13 -12.32 -15.11
C PHE A 578 -0.33 -12.40 -13.82
N ARG A 579 -0.87 -11.96 -12.71
CA ARG A 579 -0.15 -11.93 -11.42
C ARG A 579 0.31 -13.30 -10.92
N GLY A 580 -0.28 -14.38 -11.39
CA GLY A 580 0.15 -15.76 -11.11
C GLY A 580 1.05 -16.39 -12.18
N HIS A 581 1.43 -15.66 -13.22
CA HIS A 581 2.19 -16.18 -14.35
C HIS A 581 3.41 -15.29 -14.64
N LEU A 582 4.56 -15.66 -14.09
CA LEU A 582 5.76 -14.82 -14.14
C LEU A 582 6.22 -14.48 -15.56
N GLU A 583 6.19 -15.44 -16.46
CA GLU A 583 6.59 -15.23 -17.86
C GLU A 583 5.68 -14.21 -18.55
N ASN A 584 4.37 -14.36 -18.46
CA ASN A 584 3.42 -13.47 -19.12
C ASN A 584 3.40 -12.07 -18.52
N ILE A 585 3.48 -11.93 -17.18
CA ILE A 585 3.51 -10.61 -16.55
C ILE A 585 4.78 -9.84 -16.89
N SER A 586 5.88 -10.54 -17.14
CA SER A 586 7.17 -9.92 -17.49
C SER A 586 7.14 -9.14 -18.79
N ASP A 587 6.12 -9.32 -19.64
CA ASP A 587 5.91 -8.52 -20.85
C ASP A 587 5.67 -7.03 -20.54
N ASN A 588 5.25 -6.68 -19.34
CA ASN A 588 5.03 -5.29 -18.93
C ASN A 588 6.22 -4.65 -18.22
N MET A 589 7.34 -5.36 -18.07
CA MET A 589 8.47 -4.87 -17.27
C MET A 589 8.94 -3.49 -17.73
N LEU A 590 8.91 -2.52 -16.81
CA LEU A 590 9.35 -1.14 -17.03
C LEU A 590 8.66 -0.42 -18.21
N MET A 591 7.49 -0.90 -18.62
CA MET A 591 6.72 -0.32 -19.74
C MET A 591 6.32 1.15 -19.46
N GLY A 592 6.15 1.54 -18.21
CA GLY A 592 5.79 2.90 -17.81
C GLY A 592 6.98 3.79 -17.45
N ALA A 593 8.19 3.27 -17.43
CA ALA A 593 9.38 4.05 -17.13
C ALA A 593 9.76 4.96 -18.31
N VAL A 594 10.12 6.20 -18.00
CA VAL A 594 10.55 7.18 -19.01
C VAL A 594 12.04 7.00 -19.26
N ASN A 595 12.42 6.75 -20.52
CA ASN A 595 13.83 6.67 -20.92
C ASN A 595 14.45 8.08 -20.97
N ALA A 596 15.50 8.30 -20.20
CA ALA A 596 16.18 9.59 -20.12
C ALA A 596 16.76 10.09 -21.47
N PHE A 597 17.08 9.18 -22.38
CA PHE A 597 17.72 9.55 -23.65
C PHE A 597 16.74 10.06 -24.72
N ASN A 598 15.47 9.67 -24.66
CA ASN A 598 14.49 10.07 -25.67
C ASN A 598 13.21 10.68 -25.06
N GLY A 599 13.04 10.63 -23.72
CA GLY A 599 11.84 11.13 -23.05
C GLY A 599 10.57 10.28 -23.28
N GLU A 600 10.69 9.09 -23.88
CA GLU A 600 9.58 8.23 -24.23
C GLU A 600 9.46 7.05 -23.26
N THR A 601 8.27 6.46 -23.17
CA THR A 601 8.02 5.24 -22.41
C THR A 601 8.08 4.02 -23.32
N ASN A 602 8.50 2.88 -22.76
CA ASN A 602 8.57 1.58 -23.45
C ASN A 602 9.35 1.62 -24.77
N LYS A 603 10.43 2.38 -24.81
CA LYS A 603 11.24 2.58 -26.01
C LYS A 603 12.71 2.74 -25.61
N VAL A 604 13.46 1.66 -25.75
CA VAL A 604 14.87 1.60 -25.38
C VAL A 604 15.74 1.06 -26.51
N TRP A 605 17.01 1.44 -26.50
CA TRP A 605 17.97 0.95 -27.48
C TRP A 605 18.31 -0.52 -27.23
N ASN A 606 18.13 -1.36 -28.25
CA ASN A 606 18.59 -2.73 -28.24
C ASN A 606 19.91 -2.85 -29.00
N ARG A 607 20.96 -3.19 -28.29
CA ARG A 607 22.31 -3.31 -28.82
C ARG A 607 22.46 -4.44 -29.85
N LEU A 608 21.67 -5.51 -29.73
CA LEU A 608 21.74 -6.66 -30.64
C LEU A 608 21.15 -6.34 -32.01
N THR A 609 20.13 -5.52 -32.06
CA THR A 609 19.41 -5.18 -33.31
C THR A 609 19.76 -3.80 -33.84
N ASN A 610 20.42 -2.96 -33.03
CA ASN A 610 20.68 -1.54 -33.30
C ASN A 610 19.38 -0.77 -33.63
N THR A 611 18.30 -1.08 -32.91
CA THR A 611 17.00 -0.44 -33.03
C THR A 611 16.38 -0.16 -31.67
N TYR A 612 15.40 0.75 -31.63
CA TYR A 612 14.58 0.98 -30.45
C TYR A 612 13.46 -0.05 -30.37
N GLU A 613 13.26 -0.63 -29.21
CA GLU A 613 12.28 -1.67 -28.94
C GLU A 613 11.62 -1.47 -27.57
N SER A 614 10.60 -2.29 -27.25
CA SER A 614 10.04 -2.32 -25.89
C SER A 614 11.10 -2.77 -24.89
N VAL A 615 10.98 -2.32 -23.65
CA VAL A 615 11.95 -2.67 -22.59
C VAL A 615 11.98 -4.18 -22.35
N SER A 616 10.82 -4.82 -22.20
CA SER A 616 10.73 -6.27 -22.03
C SER A 616 11.24 -7.04 -23.25
N GLY A 617 10.95 -6.54 -24.46
CA GLY A 617 11.43 -7.15 -25.69
C GLY A 617 12.95 -7.15 -25.79
N ALA A 618 13.61 -6.03 -25.51
CA ALA A 618 15.07 -5.93 -25.47
C ALA A 618 15.66 -6.86 -24.39
N ALA A 619 15.09 -6.85 -23.19
CA ALA A 619 15.55 -7.73 -22.09
C ALA A 619 15.43 -9.21 -22.43
N LYS A 620 14.37 -9.64 -23.08
CA LYS A 620 14.17 -11.03 -23.53
C LYS A 620 15.22 -11.45 -24.57
N GLN A 621 15.55 -10.57 -25.49
CA GLN A 621 16.58 -10.84 -26.48
C GLN A 621 17.98 -10.96 -25.85
N TYR A 622 18.32 -10.07 -24.91
CA TYR A 622 19.55 -10.21 -24.13
C TYR A 622 19.57 -11.54 -23.36
N LYS A 623 18.51 -11.86 -22.64
CA LYS A 623 18.39 -13.13 -21.91
C LYS A 623 18.60 -14.35 -22.81
N ALA A 624 17.99 -14.37 -24.00
CA ALA A 624 18.11 -15.47 -24.95
C ALA A 624 19.54 -15.71 -25.41
N GLN A 625 20.39 -14.67 -25.40
CA GLN A 625 21.84 -14.74 -25.71
C GLN A 625 22.71 -14.93 -24.44
N GLY A 626 22.09 -15.16 -23.28
CA GLY A 626 22.83 -15.28 -22.01
C GLY A 626 23.47 -13.97 -21.52
N ILE A 627 23.00 -12.83 -22.00
CA ILE A 627 23.49 -11.51 -21.66
C ILE A 627 22.71 -10.93 -20.48
N GLY A 628 23.40 -10.57 -19.40
CA GLY A 628 22.85 -9.80 -18.30
C GLY A 628 22.76 -8.33 -18.64
N SER A 629 21.74 -7.63 -18.18
CA SER A 629 21.55 -6.19 -18.41
C SER A 629 21.43 -5.42 -17.09
N MET A 630 21.45 -4.11 -17.18
CA MET A 630 21.42 -3.21 -16.03
C MET A 630 20.37 -2.12 -16.20
N VAL A 631 19.69 -1.80 -15.10
CA VAL A 631 18.71 -0.71 -15.00
C VAL A 631 19.29 0.39 -14.11
N VAL A 632 19.17 1.63 -14.57
CA VAL A 632 19.57 2.83 -13.83
C VAL A 632 18.33 3.71 -13.61
N ALA A 633 18.19 4.27 -12.42
CA ALA A 633 17.04 5.09 -12.05
C ALA A 633 17.42 6.23 -11.10
N GLU A 634 16.47 7.12 -10.86
CA GLU A 634 16.64 8.28 -10.00
C GLU A 634 16.11 8.00 -8.57
N GLU A 635 15.49 9.00 -7.94
CA GLU A 635 15.08 8.99 -6.54
C GLU A 635 13.84 8.11 -6.30
N ASN A 636 13.82 7.48 -5.12
CA ASN A 636 12.65 6.74 -4.60
C ASN A 636 12.14 5.66 -5.57
N TYR A 637 13.05 4.96 -6.22
CA TYR A 637 12.71 3.90 -7.19
C TYR A 637 11.86 2.81 -6.54
N GLY A 638 10.74 2.49 -7.19
CA GLY A 638 9.80 1.48 -6.70
C GLY A 638 8.78 1.99 -5.68
N GLU A 639 8.60 3.31 -5.56
CA GLU A 639 7.53 3.92 -4.78
C GLU A 639 6.17 3.33 -5.18
N GLY A 640 5.25 3.21 -4.23
CA GLY A 640 3.87 2.79 -4.51
C GLY A 640 3.50 1.44 -3.93
N SER A 641 2.80 0.61 -4.70
CA SER A 641 2.30 -0.69 -4.24
C SER A 641 3.42 -1.70 -3.95
N SER A 642 3.18 -2.57 -2.97
CA SER A 642 4.14 -3.60 -2.54
C SER A 642 4.23 -4.80 -3.52
N ARG A 643 4.44 -4.51 -4.79
CA ARG A 643 4.48 -5.53 -5.85
C ARG A 643 5.84 -6.19 -5.94
N GLU A 644 5.96 -7.41 -5.45
CA GLU A 644 7.19 -8.18 -5.66
C GLU A 644 7.43 -8.52 -7.14
N HIS A 645 6.36 -8.53 -7.98
CA HIS A 645 6.49 -8.66 -9.43
C HIS A 645 7.44 -7.62 -10.03
N ALA A 646 7.45 -6.40 -9.48
CA ALA A 646 8.38 -5.34 -9.90
C ALA A 646 9.85 -5.70 -9.65
N ALA A 647 10.13 -6.64 -8.74
CA ALA A 647 11.46 -7.21 -8.50
C ALA A 647 11.66 -8.54 -9.23
N MET A 648 10.64 -9.38 -9.30
CA MET A 648 10.72 -10.69 -9.95
C MET A 648 10.87 -10.59 -11.47
N GLU A 649 10.16 -9.67 -12.11
CA GLU A 649 10.19 -9.52 -13.56
C GLU A 649 11.59 -9.17 -14.10
N PRO A 650 12.30 -8.15 -13.58
CA PRO A 650 13.66 -7.89 -14.01
C PRO A 650 14.59 -9.06 -13.66
N ARG A 651 14.42 -9.71 -12.51
CA ARG A 651 15.19 -10.91 -12.15
C ARG A 651 14.98 -12.03 -13.15
N PHE A 652 13.74 -12.30 -13.53
CA PHE A 652 13.36 -13.30 -14.51
C PHE A 652 13.92 -12.99 -15.91
N LEU A 653 13.94 -11.73 -16.30
CA LEU A 653 14.47 -11.28 -17.60
C LEU A 653 15.97 -11.00 -17.59
N ASN A 654 16.69 -11.56 -16.62
CA ASN A 654 18.15 -11.54 -16.50
C ASN A 654 18.77 -10.13 -16.33
N VAL A 655 17.99 -9.20 -15.80
CA VAL A 655 18.57 -7.95 -15.28
C VAL A 655 19.39 -8.31 -14.04
N LYS A 656 20.64 -7.88 -13.98
CA LYS A 656 21.57 -8.24 -12.89
C LYS A 656 21.62 -7.20 -11.79
N VAL A 657 21.51 -5.92 -12.14
CA VAL A 657 21.73 -4.81 -11.23
C VAL A 657 20.68 -3.74 -11.44
N ILE A 658 20.15 -3.23 -10.34
CA ILE A 658 19.39 -1.98 -10.30
C ILE A 658 20.23 -0.96 -9.56
N LEU A 659 20.62 0.12 -10.24
CA LEU A 659 21.37 1.25 -9.68
C LEU A 659 20.45 2.46 -9.63
N ALA A 660 20.13 2.95 -8.45
CA ALA A 660 19.23 4.09 -8.26
C ALA A 660 19.86 5.16 -7.36
N LYS A 661 19.36 6.38 -7.43
CA LYS A 661 19.74 7.43 -6.47
C LYS A 661 19.24 7.11 -5.07
N SER A 662 18.03 6.53 -4.96
CA SER A 662 17.47 5.96 -3.74
C SER A 662 16.35 4.95 -4.07
N PHE A 663 15.98 4.11 -3.10
CA PHE A 663 14.91 3.12 -3.22
C PHE A 663 13.77 3.40 -2.25
N ALA A 664 12.56 3.04 -2.65
CA ALA A 664 11.47 2.85 -1.72
C ALA A 664 11.71 1.55 -0.91
N ARG A 665 11.34 1.57 0.38
CA ARG A 665 11.67 0.48 1.32
C ARG A 665 11.21 -0.90 0.86
N ILE A 666 9.93 -1.04 0.54
CA ILE A 666 9.37 -2.35 0.17
C ILE A 666 10.03 -2.89 -1.09
N HIS A 667 10.26 -2.02 -2.07
CA HIS A 667 10.86 -2.43 -3.34
C HIS A 667 12.32 -2.86 -3.17
N GLU A 668 13.11 -2.14 -2.37
CA GLU A 668 14.48 -2.55 -2.05
C GLU A 668 14.50 -3.93 -1.39
N THR A 669 13.63 -4.17 -0.41
CA THR A 669 13.50 -5.47 0.23
C THR A 669 13.10 -6.55 -0.79
N ASN A 670 12.13 -6.28 -1.65
CA ASN A 670 11.71 -7.23 -2.68
C ASN A 670 12.85 -7.58 -3.64
N LEU A 671 13.65 -6.59 -4.07
CA LEU A 671 14.82 -6.83 -4.92
C LEU A 671 15.82 -7.76 -4.23
N LYS A 672 16.16 -7.51 -2.97
CA LYS A 672 17.07 -8.35 -2.19
C LYS A 672 16.53 -9.77 -2.01
N LYS A 673 15.24 -9.93 -1.69
CA LYS A 673 14.56 -11.24 -1.52
C LYS A 673 14.60 -12.07 -2.81
N GLN A 674 14.53 -11.44 -3.96
CA GLN A 674 14.60 -12.12 -5.26
C GLN A 674 16.03 -12.34 -5.77
N GLY A 675 17.03 -12.03 -4.97
CA GLY A 675 18.45 -12.24 -5.34
C GLY A 675 19.00 -11.21 -6.34
N MET A 676 18.32 -10.07 -6.51
CA MET A 676 18.79 -8.96 -7.33
C MET A 676 19.88 -8.18 -6.59
N LEU A 677 20.83 -7.59 -7.32
CA LEU A 677 21.76 -6.62 -6.76
C LEU A 677 21.15 -5.21 -6.86
N ALA A 678 20.80 -4.63 -5.72
CA ALA A 678 20.28 -3.28 -5.61
C ALA A 678 21.32 -2.37 -4.95
N VAL A 679 21.79 -1.37 -5.68
CA VAL A 679 22.86 -0.46 -5.24
C VAL A 679 22.47 1.00 -5.48
N THR A 680 23.08 1.91 -4.75
CA THR A 680 22.80 3.34 -4.87
C THR A 680 24.05 4.15 -5.19
N PHE A 681 23.86 5.27 -5.89
CA PHE A 681 24.91 6.23 -6.12
C PHE A 681 25.39 6.83 -4.78
N ILE A 682 26.71 6.92 -4.58
CA ILE A 682 27.30 7.71 -3.50
C ILE A 682 27.21 9.19 -3.88
N ASP A 683 27.71 9.52 -5.08
CA ASP A 683 27.51 10.84 -5.68
C ASP A 683 26.40 10.73 -6.74
N LYS A 684 25.27 11.39 -6.47
CA LYS A 684 24.11 11.36 -7.38
C LYS A 684 24.40 11.97 -8.76
N ALA A 685 25.42 12.81 -8.87
CA ALA A 685 25.87 13.38 -10.15
C ALA A 685 26.48 12.33 -11.09
N ASP A 686 26.91 11.19 -10.58
CA ASP A 686 27.43 10.09 -11.39
C ASP A 686 26.36 9.50 -12.33
N TYR A 687 25.08 9.69 -12.01
CA TYR A 687 23.96 9.35 -12.89
C TYR A 687 24.12 9.98 -14.29
N ASP A 688 24.60 11.21 -14.37
CA ASP A 688 24.78 11.93 -15.63
C ASP A 688 25.92 11.41 -16.51
N LYS A 689 26.84 10.63 -15.95
CA LYS A 689 27.94 10.00 -16.70
C LYS A 689 27.50 8.83 -17.57
N ILE A 690 26.37 8.21 -17.24
CA ILE A 690 25.90 7.00 -17.90
C ILE A 690 25.26 7.35 -19.24
N GLN A 691 25.76 6.76 -20.33
CA GLN A 691 25.37 6.99 -21.72
C GLN A 691 24.57 5.79 -22.27
N GLU A 692 23.76 6.04 -23.29
CA GLU A 692 22.81 5.06 -23.85
C GLU A 692 23.50 3.77 -24.36
N HIS A 693 24.67 3.90 -24.96
CA HIS A 693 25.37 2.76 -25.57
C HIS A 693 26.48 2.19 -24.69
N ASP A 694 26.51 2.56 -23.43
CA ASP A 694 27.52 2.05 -22.48
C ASP A 694 27.42 0.53 -22.29
N LEU A 695 28.57 -0.09 -22.15
CA LEU A 695 28.73 -1.39 -21.50
C LEU A 695 29.20 -1.16 -20.08
N ILE A 696 28.51 -1.78 -19.12
CA ILE A 696 28.70 -1.47 -17.69
C ILE A 696 29.17 -2.71 -16.96
N THR A 697 30.25 -2.55 -16.19
CA THR A 697 30.79 -3.59 -15.32
C THR A 697 30.59 -3.20 -13.86
N VAL A 698 30.07 -4.12 -13.06
CA VAL A 698 30.00 -4.00 -11.61
C VAL A 698 30.98 -5.01 -11.00
N SER A 699 32.00 -4.51 -10.33
CA SER A 699 33.10 -5.31 -9.78
C SER A 699 33.21 -5.19 -8.26
N GLY A 700 33.93 -6.13 -7.65
CA GLY A 700 34.10 -6.23 -6.20
C GLY A 700 33.15 -7.23 -5.54
N LEU A 701 32.37 -8.01 -6.30
CA LEU A 701 31.39 -8.96 -5.76
C LEU A 701 32.02 -10.16 -5.05
N ALA A 702 33.27 -10.54 -5.39
CA ALA A 702 33.99 -11.59 -4.67
C ALA A 702 34.15 -11.26 -3.18
N ASP A 703 34.30 -9.98 -2.87
CA ASP A 703 34.46 -9.45 -1.52
C ASP A 703 33.19 -8.73 -1.02
N PHE A 704 32.03 -9.09 -1.56
CA PHE A 704 30.77 -8.47 -1.18
C PHE A 704 30.49 -8.66 0.30
N ALA A 705 30.44 -7.56 1.05
CA ALA A 705 30.29 -7.54 2.49
C ALA A 705 29.51 -6.29 2.94
N PRO A 706 28.87 -6.32 4.14
CA PRO A 706 28.20 -5.15 4.69
C PRO A 706 29.15 -3.94 4.76
N GLY A 707 28.63 -2.77 4.34
CA GLY A 707 29.36 -1.50 4.35
C GLY A 707 30.51 -1.38 3.33
N ARG A 708 30.73 -2.38 2.50
CA ARG A 708 31.78 -2.37 1.49
C ARG A 708 31.23 -1.95 0.13
N ASN A 709 31.74 -0.86 -0.40
CA ASN A 709 31.34 -0.33 -1.69
C ASN A 709 31.69 -1.26 -2.85
N LEU A 710 30.95 -1.17 -3.92
CA LEU A 710 31.22 -1.81 -5.20
C LEU A 710 31.65 -0.75 -6.22
N THR A 711 32.31 -1.19 -7.29
CA THR A 711 32.78 -0.30 -8.35
C THR A 711 31.96 -0.48 -9.62
N VAL A 712 31.48 0.62 -10.17
CA VAL A 712 30.84 0.67 -11.49
C VAL A 712 31.85 1.25 -12.49
N THR A 713 32.06 0.53 -13.59
CA THR A 713 32.93 0.96 -14.70
C THR A 713 32.08 1.09 -15.95
N LEU A 714 32.11 2.26 -16.56
CA LEU A 714 31.39 2.59 -17.80
C LEU A 714 32.38 2.50 -18.97
N HIS A 715 32.08 1.65 -19.95
CA HIS A 715 32.82 1.58 -21.21
C HIS A 715 31.97 2.27 -22.29
N HIS A 716 32.34 3.50 -22.62
CA HIS A 716 31.63 4.32 -23.60
C HIS A 716 31.90 3.88 -25.04
N GLU A 717 30.97 4.17 -25.94
CA GLU A 717 31.06 3.81 -27.35
C GLU A 717 32.30 4.41 -28.06
N ASP A 718 32.75 5.58 -27.61
CA ASP A 718 33.94 6.26 -28.15
C ASP A 718 35.29 5.67 -27.65
N GLY A 719 35.21 4.60 -26.84
CA GLY A 719 36.39 3.95 -26.24
C GLY A 719 36.90 4.59 -24.94
N THR A 720 36.29 5.68 -24.48
CA THR A 720 36.59 6.27 -23.18
C THR A 720 35.95 5.48 -22.06
N GLN A 721 36.41 5.69 -20.83
CA GLN A 721 35.96 4.96 -19.67
C GLN A 721 35.78 5.93 -18.49
N ASP A 722 34.69 5.74 -17.76
CA ASP A 722 34.44 6.36 -16.45
C ASP A 722 34.32 5.29 -15.38
N SER A 723 34.63 5.62 -14.15
CA SER A 723 34.49 4.71 -13.02
C SER A 723 34.07 5.50 -11.77
N PHE A 724 33.16 4.90 -10.99
CA PHE A 724 32.72 5.45 -9.72
C PHE A 724 32.31 4.35 -8.76
N GLU A 725 32.31 4.66 -7.48
CA GLU A 725 31.84 3.74 -6.45
C GLU A 725 30.35 3.89 -6.19
N VAL A 726 29.74 2.76 -5.83
CA VAL A 726 28.33 2.66 -5.40
C VAL A 726 28.28 1.99 -4.04
N GLN A 727 27.23 2.28 -3.29
CA GLN A 727 26.99 1.74 -1.96
C GLN A 727 25.74 0.85 -1.94
N HIS A 728 25.56 0.12 -0.87
CA HIS A 728 24.41 -0.76 -0.66
C HIS A 728 24.08 -0.88 0.83
N THR A 729 22.93 -1.45 1.12
CA THR A 729 22.44 -1.66 2.48
C THR A 729 22.35 -3.15 2.85
N TYR A 730 23.04 -4.04 2.14
CA TYR A 730 23.03 -5.48 2.42
C TYR A 730 23.73 -5.80 3.73
N ASN A 731 23.10 -6.64 4.55
CA ASN A 731 23.73 -7.32 5.66
C ASN A 731 24.19 -8.73 5.26
N GLU A 732 24.80 -9.47 6.16
CA GLU A 732 25.34 -10.82 5.87
C GLU A 732 24.23 -11.80 5.38
N GLN A 733 23.06 -11.77 6.00
CA GLN A 733 21.95 -12.63 5.61
C GLN A 733 21.48 -12.31 4.19
N GLN A 734 21.33 -11.04 3.86
CA GLN A 734 20.89 -10.57 2.54
C GLN A 734 21.91 -10.88 1.45
N ILE A 735 23.22 -10.81 1.78
CA ILE A 735 24.27 -11.26 0.88
C ILE A 735 24.15 -12.78 0.64
N GLY A 736 23.78 -13.54 1.65
CA GLY A 736 23.44 -14.96 1.52
C GLY A 736 22.30 -15.20 0.52
N TRP A 737 21.26 -14.38 0.55
CA TRP A 737 20.17 -14.46 -0.45
C TRP A 737 20.66 -14.20 -1.87
N PHE A 738 21.46 -13.17 -2.03
CA PHE A 738 22.06 -12.84 -3.33
C PHE A 738 22.89 -14.02 -3.87
N ARG A 739 23.75 -14.62 -3.04
CA ARG A 739 24.58 -15.77 -3.43
C ARG A 739 23.75 -17.01 -3.77
N ALA A 740 22.72 -17.26 -3.01
CA ALA A 740 21.82 -18.41 -3.25
C ALA A 740 20.87 -18.22 -4.45
N GLY A 741 20.71 -17.00 -4.96
CA GLY A 741 19.83 -16.66 -6.04
C GLY A 741 18.47 -16.10 -5.62
N SER A 742 18.05 -16.34 -4.39
CA SER A 742 16.89 -15.74 -3.73
C SER A 742 16.87 -16.08 -2.24
N ALA A 743 16.06 -15.39 -1.46
CA ALA A 743 15.82 -15.74 -0.05
C ALA A 743 15.17 -17.14 0.07
N LEU A 744 14.31 -17.50 -0.85
CA LEU A 744 13.66 -18.82 -0.87
C LEU A 744 14.69 -19.96 -1.06
N ASN A 745 15.68 -19.75 -1.91
CA ASN A 745 16.74 -20.73 -2.15
C ASN A 745 17.72 -20.86 -0.96
N ALA A 746 17.84 -19.82 -0.14
CA ALA A 746 18.78 -19.76 0.99
C ALA A 746 18.24 -20.46 2.25
N ARG A 747 16.99 -21.00 2.23
CA ARG A 747 16.33 -21.70 3.34
C ARG A 747 16.85 -23.10 3.57
#